data_ac4459d9290efeed4cdbf2de75b07d94
#
_entry.id   ac4459d9290efeed4cdbf2de75b07d94
#
_cell.length_a   1.000
_cell.length_b   1.000
_cell.length_c   1.000
_cell.angle_alpha   90.00
_cell.angle_beta   90.00
_cell.angle_gamma   90.00
#
_symmetry.space_group_name_H-M   'P 1'
#
loop_
_entity.id
_entity.type
_entity.pdbx_description
1 polymer ?
#
loop_
_entity_poly.entity_id
_entity_poly.type
_entity_poly.pdbx_seq_one_letter_code
_entity_poly.pdbx_strand_id
1 'polypeptide(L)'
;MFAKFNNNNARRHRRSSFSSYRTRSVASSSDATTVPTSSPSSAPLSSEGVNTEAPTFQQAINRLQDYWASKGCAVWLPHNTEVGAGTMNPATFLRCLGPEPWHVCYPEPSVRPDDSRYGDNPNRVQRHTQFQVILKPAPTNPQELYLGSLEALGVDTKAHDIRFVEDNWESPVLGAWGLGWEVWLDGMEVTQFTYFQQCGSVKVNPVTVEITYGLERILMALQNVDHFKDIRYNDSLTYGEMRLQDEYEMSVFNMDIASVENQRLRFDLADKEAQSLIKNRLPLPAYDQLLKASHAFNVLDARGAVGVTERQKLFASMRDLARKIAALWVERREELCYPLGSLVEALGDDKEDRNVKKKKKKNIKQNAAAKPVVPIDESKLPSEKSDFVFEIGTEELPPHDVVSCIQQVELAVNSILEESGLEYGNVSVGGTPRRVSVTIKSLSPKQPDQESRNRGPPLSRAYEEDGVTPTKALLGFCKKNNVVNLDKELEKDDEYVWANVKTVGKSASEVMRDELPKVVESIKFIKTMRWQLNEDNAFSRPLRWLFACHGQSIIPFSALGVSSSNVTRGLRPPGLEAPVEETVNNVQDYLSFMEKEGIVADLDARKNEIWSNAVSLAKSVGGIIPEANKESGDLLDEVANLLETGKPVLGEFEAQYLNLPKEVLITVMKKHQRYFPVENKANGELLNNFVTFANGPCDVSAVKAGNEAVLRARYQDAKFFYENDCKETLETLRPKLEGITFQTELGSMLKKTERVEILAPKVAAALGYGDETSIVNMATKAARLARADLASSMVMELTSLAGVMGEHYAKKCDKLDDTTSKAIFEANLPRFSGDSIASTAPGIVATIADKADTLVGLFAVVGAPKATADPFGLRRTAYGLVQTLVNNDLQNEGGDVRALFGLAKSEQPIDVSDKAMEDCAEFTKRRLEQLLVDAGHDVESVRAILNTDIGFNPARASASVKDLQAAMKDVNTFSKAKNVLSRPTKLIRGKKDFTPSGKIDESLLVEDAEI
;
A
#
# COMPACT_ATOMS: atom_id res chain seq x y z
N MET A 1 16.64 11.08 -54.50
CA MET A 1 16.62 10.63 -55.94
C MET A 1 15.18 10.33 -56.30
N PHE A 2 14.49 11.35 -56.81
CA PHE A 2 13.12 11.26 -57.38
C PHE A 2 13.25 11.04 -58.86
N ALA A 3 12.58 10.07 -59.44
CA ALA A 3 12.08 10.12 -60.82
C ALA A 3 11.08 8.96 -61.05
N LYS A 4 9.82 9.32 -61.23
CA LYS A 4 8.96 9.14 -62.38
C LYS A 4 8.77 7.71 -62.91
N PHE A 5 7.56 7.23 -62.79
CA PHE A 5 6.91 6.62 -63.95
C PHE A 5 5.43 7.05 -63.99
N ASN A 6 5.11 7.63 -65.13
CA ASN A 6 3.79 8.12 -65.48
C ASN A 6 3.18 7.21 -66.55
N ASN A 7 1.89 7.01 -66.47
CA ASN A 7 0.90 6.93 -67.52
C ASN A 7 0.64 5.66 -68.38
N ASN A 8 -0.61 5.37 -68.37
CA ASN A 8 -1.54 5.05 -69.49
C ASN A 8 -1.94 3.58 -69.75
N ASN A 9 -3.18 3.18 -69.50
CA ASN A 9 -4.26 3.14 -70.41
C ASN A 9 -5.47 2.36 -69.89
N ALA A 10 -6.58 3.02 -69.79
CA ALA A 10 -7.82 2.89 -70.58
C ALA A 10 -8.64 1.59 -70.43
N ARG A 11 -9.80 1.78 -69.85
CA ARG A 11 -11.14 1.29 -70.19
C ARG A 11 -11.27 -0.08 -70.82
N ARG A 12 -12.00 -0.97 -70.06
CA ARG A 12 -13.18 -1.66 -70.67
C ARG A 12 -14.13 -2.24 -69.60
N HIS A 13 -15.36 -1.92 -69.79
CA HIS A 13 -16.53 -2.49 -69.10
C HIS A 13 -16.60 -4.01 -69.22
N ARG A 14 -16.97 -4.69 -68.13
CA ARG A 14 -17.93 -5.82 -68.19
C ARG A 14 -18.68 -5.93 -66.89
N ARG A 15 -19.98 -5.77 -66.98
CA ARG A 15 -20.99 -6.25 -66.00
C ARG A 15 -21.06 -7.77 -66.11
N SER A 16 -21.08 -8.50 -65.02
CA SER A 16 -21.71 -9.81 -64.93
C SER A 16 -22.17 -10.08 -63.49
N SER A 17 -23.46 -10.03 -63.28
CA SER A 17 -24.37 -10.98 -62.66
C SER A 17 -24.04 -11.52 -61.29
N PHE A 18 -24.83 -11.05 -60.35
CA PHE A 18 -25.10 -11.72 -59.10
C PHE A 18 -25.69 -13.11 -59.34
N SER A 19 -25.04 -14.14 -58.77
CA SER A 19 -25.60 -15.46 -58.59
C SER A 19 -25.95 -15.68 -57.11
N SER A 20 -27.20 -15.89 -56.85
CA SER A 20 -27.83 -16.24 -55.60
C SER A 20 -27.35 -17.60 -55.07
N TYR A 21 -26.82 -17.68 -53.88
CA TYR A 21 -26.76 -18.91 -53.11
C TYR A 21 -27.91 -18.97 -52.12
N ARG A 22 -28.79 -19.93 -52.35
CA ARG A 22 -29.88 -20.31 -51.46
C ARG A 22 -29.31 -20.97 -50.22
N THR A 23 -29.63 -20.42 -49.05
CA THR A 23 -29.48 -21.05 -47.77
C THR A 23 -30.49 -22.18 -47.59
N ARG A 24 -30.03 -23.35 -47.21
CA ARG A 24 -30.86 -24.43 -46.65
C ARG A 24 -31.20 -24.09 -45.21
N SER A 25 -32.49 -24.00 -44.95
CA SER A 25 -33.05 -23.89 -43.61
C SER A 25 -32.94 -25.22 -42.84
N VAL A 26 -32.39 -25.15 -41.61
CA VAL A 26 -32.68 -26.12 -40.57
C VAL A 26 -33.55 -25.38 -39.56
N ALA A 27 -34.77 -25.90 -39.42
CA ALA A 27 -35.74 -25.41 -38.46
C ALA A 27 -35.40 -25.90 -37.06
N SER A 28 -35.39 -25.00 -36.07
CA SER A 28 -35.80 -25.30 -34.72
C SER A 28 -36.23 -24.03 -34.00
N SER A 29 -37.48 -24.06 -33.59
CA SER A 29 -38.21 -23.39 -32.52
C SER A 29 -37.83 -21.96 -32.13
N SER A 30 -38.81 -21.10 -32.46
CA SER A 30 -39.15 -19.80 -31.96
C SER A 30 -38.99 -19.60 -30.47
N ASP A 31 -38.27 -18.52 -30.09
CA ASP A 31 -38.84 -17.49 -29.24
C ASP A 31 -38.09 -16.16 -29.56
N ALA A 32 -38.81 -15.35 -30.31
CA ALA A 32 -38.36 -14.00 -30.67
C ALA A 32 -38.81 -13.07 -29.56
N THR A 33 -37.86 -12.68 -28.71
CA THR A 33 -37.99 -11.44 -27.93
C THR A 33 -37.72 -10.26 -28.86
N THR A 34 -38.80 -9.58 -29.18
CA THR A 34 -38.80 -8.30 -29.91
C THR A 34 -37.99 -7.25 -29.12
N VAL A 35 -36.85 -6.87 -29.68
CA VAL A 35 -36.14 -5.65 -29.26
C VAL A 35 -37.02 -4.44 -29.60
N PRO A 36 -37.39 -3.57 -28.67
CA PRO A 36 -38.09 -2.35 -29.00
C PRO A 36 -37.12 -1.41 -29.71
N THR A 37 -37.31 -1.20 -31.01
CA THR A 37 -36.73 -0.07 -31.72
C THR A 37 -37.48 1.19 -31.29
N SER A 38 -37.08 1.77 -30.16
CA SER A 38 -37.40 3.16 -29.85
C SER A 38 -36.22 4.01 -30.41
N SER A 39 -36.47 4.67 -31.52
CA SER A 39 -35.68 5.83 -31.93
C SER A 39 -35.62 6.80 -30.76
N PRO A 40 -34.44 7.25 -30.33
CA PRO A 40 -34.36 8.27 -29.31
C PRO A 40 -34.96 9.56 -29.90
N SER A 41 -36.15 9.96 -29.40
CA SER A 41 -36.58 11.33 -29.55
C SER A 41 -35.55 12.22 -28.84
N SER A 42 -34.91 13.09 -29.58
CA SER A 42 -34.12 14.17 -29.04
C SER A 42 -35.02 15.11 -28.20
N ALA A 43 -35.23 14.74 -26.92
CA ALA A 43 -35.67 15.70 -25.94
C ALA A 43 -34.48 16.61 -25.64
N PRO A 44 -34.61 17.92 -25.64
CA PRO A 44 -33.53 18.80 -25.21
C PRO A 44 -33.19 18.45 -23.75
N LEU A 45 -31.89 18.24 -23.50
CA LEU A 45 -31.33 18.09 -22.17
C LEU A 45 -31.97 19.14 -21.26
N SER A 46 -32.54 18.71 -20.14
CA SER A 46 -32.99 19.62 -19.09
C SER A 46 -31.74 20.35 -18.61
N SER A 47 -31.62 21.63 -18.98
CA SER A 47 -30.45 22.48 -18.70
C SER A 47 -30.37 22.98 -17.25
N GLU A 48 -31.11 22.38 -16.35
CA GLU A 48 -31.03 22.70 -14.92
C GLU A 48 -29.83 21.96 -14.30
N GLY A 49 -28.74 22.72 -14.10
CA GLY A 49 -27.56 22.23 -13.37
C GLY A 49 -26.25 22.13 -14.16
N VAL A 50 -26.26 22.02 -15.47
CA VAL A 50 -25.03 21.90 -16.28
C VAL A 50 -24.27 23.23 -16.32
N ASN A 51 -22.99 23.21 -15.88
CA ASN A 51 -22.12 24.38 -15.96
C ASN A 51 -21.65 24.63 -17.40
N THR A 52 -22.31 25.57 -18.09
CA THR A 52 -21.99 25.92 -19.49
C THR A 52 -20.72 26.76 -19.66
N GLU A 53 -20.20 27.34 -18.57
CA GLU A 53 -18.94 28.13 -18.56
C GLU A 53 -17.71 27.21 -18.44
N ALA A 54 -17.87 25.99 -17.96
CA ALA A 54 -16.82 25.00 -17.88
C ALA A 54 -16.30 24.63 -19.28
N PRO A 55 -15.01 24.27 -19.42
CA PRO A 55 -14.43 23.91 -20.71
C PRO A 55 -15.13 22.67 -21.30
N THR A 56 -15.25 22.62 -22.61
CA THR A 56 -15.60 21.40 -23.35
C THR A 56 -14.40 20.44 -23.35
N PHE A 57 -14.62 19.16 -23.74
CA PHE A 57 -13.57 18.16 -23.79
C PHE A 57 -12.40 18.60 -24.70
N GLN A 58 -12.70 19.18 -25.85
CA GLN A 58 -11.70 19.72 -26.76
C GLN A 58 -10.94 20.90 -26.17
N GLN A 59 -11.65 21.81 -25.52
CA GLN A 59 -11.04 22.98 -24.88
C GLN A 59 -10.12 22.57 -23.72
N ALA A 60 -10.49 21.55 -22.96
CA ALA A 60 -9.66 21.05 -21.86
C ALA A 60 -8.30 20.51 -22.37
N ILE A 61 -8.30 19.72 -23.44
CA ILE A 61 -7.05 19.27 -24.07
C ILE A 61 -6.20 20.46 -24.52
N ASN A 62 -6.80 21.43 -25.22
CA ASN A 62 -6.08 22.60 -25.72
C ASN A 62 -5.50 23.44 -24.57
N ARG A 63 -6.27 23.69 -23.51
CA ARG A 63 -5.80 24.44 -22.33
C ARG A 63 -4.59 23.77 -21.67
N LEU A 64 -4.63 22.45 -21.50
CA LEU A 64 -3.50 21.71 -20.92
C LEU A 64 -2.29 21.72 -21.85
N GLN A 65 -2.48 21.57 -23.17
CA GLN A 65 -1.39 21.66 -24.13
C GLN A 65 -0.72 23.04 -24.09
N ASP A 66 -1.51 24.11 -24.11
CA ASP A 66 -1.00 25.49 -24.07
C ASP A 66 -0.29 25.77 -22.74
N TYR A 67 -0.86 25.33 -21.62
CA TYR A 67 -0.25 25.50 -20.32
C TYR A 67 1.12 24.81 -20.24
N TRP A 68 1.18 23.52 -20.54
CA TRP A 68 2.42 22.74 -20.43
C TRP A 68 3.45 23.14 -21.50
N ALA A 69 3.02 23.52 -22.68
CA ALA A 69 3.90 24.13 -23.68
C ALA A 69 4.55 25.42 -23.17
N SER A 70 3.80 26.27 -22.45
CA SER A 70 4.33 27.47 -21.81
C SER A 70 5.36 27.18 -20.71
N LYS A 71 5.33 25.96 -20.13
CA LYS A 71 6.31 25.46 -19.15
C LYS A 71 7.48 24.72 -19.80
N GLY A 72 7.56 24.73 -21.13
CA GLY A 72 8.68 24.14 -21.91
C GLY A 72 8.48 22.69 -22.30
N CYS A 73 7.28 22.12 -22.16
CA CYS A 73 6.98 20.78 -22.64
C CYS A 73 6.77 20.78 -24.16
N ALA A 74 7.33 19.79 -24.84
CA ALA A 74 6.96 19.49 -26.22
C ALA A 74 5.56 18.88 -26.26
N VAL A 75 4.69 19.40 -27.13
CA VAL A 75 3.37 18.78 -27.37
C VAL A 75 3.56 17.57 -28.26
N TRP A 76 3.19 16.40 -27.78
CA TRP A 76 3.33 15.12 -28.47
C TRP A 76 1.98 14.59 -28.95
N LEU A 77 2.00 13.52 -29.72
CA LEU A 77 0.80 12.87 -30.24
C LEU A 77 0.56 11.54 -29.52
N PRO A 78 -0.70 11.05 -29.48
CA PRO A 78 -1.02 9.72 -29.00
C PRO A 78 -0.23 8.65 -29.74
N HIS A 79 -0.01 7.52 -29.07
CA HIS A 79 0.60 6.35 -29.72
C HIS A 79 -0.40 5.67 -30.65
N ASN A 80 0.10 5.05 -31.72
CA ASN A 80 -0.75 4.37 -32.70
C ASN A 80 -0.96 2.87 -32.45
N THR A 81 -0.47 2.38 -31.30
CA THR A 81 -0.75 1.02 -30.81
C THR A 81 -1.50 1.15 -29.48
N GLU A 82 -2.45 0.26 -29.21
CA GLU A 82 -3.23 0.29 -27.96
C GLU A 82 -2.33 0.23 -26.74
N VAL A 83 -2.54 1.16 -25.83
CA VAL A 83 -1.87 1.24 -24.53
C VAL A 83 -2.90 1.25 -23.42
N GLY A 84 -2.61 0.62 -22.30
CA GLY A 84 -3.49 0.60 -21.13
C GLY A 84 -3.37 1.85 -20.24
N ALA A 85 -2.32 2.65 -20.49
CA ALA A 85 -2.07 3.93 -19.81
C ALA A 85 -1.12 4.78 -20.62
N GLY A 86 -1.16 6.11 -20.45
CA GLY A 86 -0.21 7.04 -21.06
C GLY A 86 1.25 6.73 -20.73
N THR A 87 1.51 6.14 -19.57
CA THR A 87 2.82 5.63 -19.15
C THR A 87 3.41 4.63 -20.14
N MET A 88 2.57 3.86 -20.82
CA MET A 88 3.01 2.84 -21.78
C MET A 88 3.41 3.44 -23.13
N ASN A 89 3.11 4.71 -23.42
CA ASN A 89 3.61 5.36 -24.62
C ASN A 89 5.16 5.39 -24.60
N PRO A 90 5.85 5.09 -25.73
CA PRO A 90 7.31 5.20 -25.81
C PRO A 90 7.88 6.56 -25.40
N ALA A 91 7.10 7.64 -25.56
CA ALA A 91 7.47 8.98 -25.13
C ALA A 91 7.62 9.10 -23.60
N THR A 92 6.95 8.21 -22.83
CA THR A 92 7.15 8.06 -21.40
C THR A 92 8.11 6.91 -21.10
N PHE A 93 7.71 5.66 -21.38
CA PHE A 93 8.41 4.46 -20.91
C PHE A 93 9.90 4.42 -21.33
N LEU A 94 10.20 4.71 -22.59
CA LEU A 94 11.58 4.69 -23.08
C LEU A 94 12.32 6.00 -22.77
N ARG A 95 11.65 7.14 -22.87
CA ARG A 95 12.28 8.46 -22.73
C ARG A 95 12.59 8.85 -21.28
N CYS A 96 11.94 8.25 -20.29
CA CYS A 96 12.34 8.44 -18.91
C CYS A 96 13.71 7.80 -18.57
N LEU A 97 14.19 6.88 -19.43
CA LEU A 97 15.49 6.21 -19.27
C LEU A 97 16.66 7.06 -19.84
N GLY A 98 17.84 6.84 -19.27
CA GLY A 98 19.07 7.53 -19.67
C GLY A 98 19.17 8.98 -19.17
N PRO A 99 20.29 9.67 -19.45
CA PRO A 99 20.62 10.98 -18.87
C PRO A 99 20.06 12.19 -19.66
N GLU A 100 19.30 11.96 -20.71
CA GLU A 100 18.81 13.04 -21.57
C GLU A 100 17.64 13.79 -20.94
N PRO A 101 17.57 15.13 -21.06
CA PRO A 101 16.40 15.91 -20.65
C PRO A 101 15.18 15.57 -21.51
N TRP A 102 13.98 15.55 -20.90
CA TRP A 102 12.76 15.26 -21.63
C TRP A 102 11.53 15.85 -20.95
N HIS A 103 10.98 16.92 -21.53
CA HIS A 103 9.71 17.50 -21.09
C HIS A 103 8.70 17.33 -22.22
N VAL A 104 7.59 16.65 -21.95
CA VAL A 104 6.59 16.35 -22.97
C VAL A 104 5.19 16.31 -22.35
N CYS A 105 4.17 16.67 -23.13
CA CYS A 105 2.77 16.49 -22.76
C CYS A 105 1.95 16.02 -23.98
N TYR A 106 0.95 15.16 -23.74
CA TYR A 106 0.08 14.62 -24.81
C TYR A 106 -1.20 14.02 -24.26
N PRO A 107 -2.32 14.06 -25.00
CA PRO A 107 -3.48 13.22 -24.75
C PRO A 107 -3.20 11.79 -25.18
N GLU A 108 -3.57 10.78 -24.37
CA GLU A 108 -3.40 9.38 -24.70
C GLU A 108 -4.71 8.61 -24.48
N PRO A 109 -5.35 8.10 -25.53
CA PRO A 109 -6.46 7.17 -25.40
C PRO A 109 -5.98 5.86 -24.75
N SER A 110 -6.35 5.63 -23.50
CA SER A 110 -5.96 4.45 -22.74
C SER A 110 -7.04 3.39 -22.82
N VAL A 111 -6.68 2.19 -23.25
CA VAL A 111 -7.59 1.08 -23.49
C VAL A 111 -7.44 0.01 -22.42
N ARG A 112 -8.51 -0.24 -21.68
CA ARG A 112 -8.58 -1.23 -20.59
C ARG A 112 -9.77 -2.15 -20.81
N PRO A 113 -9.58 -3.30 -21.47
CA PRO A 113 -10.66 -4.27 -21.75
C PRO A 113 -11.43 -4.72 -20.51
N ASP A 114 -10.81 -4.81 -19.36
CA ASP A 114 -11.39 -5.18 -18.07
C ASP A 114 -12.32 -4.11 -17.49
N ASP A 115 -12.20 -2.84 -17.92
CA ASP A 115 -13.13 -1.75 -17.58
C ASP A 115 -14.37 -1.68 -18.48
N SER A 116 -14.55 -2.63 -19.40
CA SER A 116 -15.74 -2.72 -20.27
C SER A 116 -17.04 -2.85 -19.46
N ARG A 117 -18.03 -1.98 -19.74
CA ARG A 117 -19.34 -1.95 -19.05
C ARG A 117 -20.49 -1.63 -20.01
N TYR A 118 -20.33 -1.88 -21.28
CA TYR A 118 -21.34 -1.68 -22.36
C TYR A 118 -21.87 -0.25 -22.48
N GLY A 119 -21.22 0.73 -21.85
CA GLY A 119 -21.69 2.10 -21.76
C GLY A 119 -22.82 2.33 -20.75
N ASP A 120 -23.18 1.31 -19.98
CA ASP A 120 -24.22 1.40 -18.96
C ASP A 120 -23.73 2.01 -17.63
N ASN A 121 -22.42 1.93 -17.36
CA ASN A 121 -21.85 2.50 -16.17
C ASN A 121 -21.50 3.97 -16.38
N PRO A 122 -21.88 4.87 -15.48
CA PRO A 122 -21.67 6.30 -15.67
C PRO A 122 -20.21 6.77 -15.59
N ASN A 123 -19.34 6.01 -14.93
CA ASN A 123 -17.99 6.44 -14.57
C ASN A 123 -16.87 5.60 -15.20
N ARG A 124 -17.19 4.42 -15.75
CA ARG A 124 -16.20 3.49 -16.31
C ARG A 124 -16.41 3.30 -17.80
N VAL A 125 -15.34 3.44 -18.52
CA VAL A 125 -15.27 3.21 -19.97
C VAL A 125 -14.01 2.41 -20.29
N GLN A 126 -14.11 1.48 -21.21
CA GLN A 126 -12.98 0.65 -21.64
C GLN A 126 -11.90 1.48 -22.37
N ARG A 127 -12.26 2.66 -22.88
CA ARG A 127 -11.33 3.60 -23.53
C ARG A 127 -11.57 5.00 -23.00
N HIS A 128 -10.70 5.43 -22.10
CA HIS A 128 -10.70 6.79 -21.53
C HIS A 128 -9.49 7.59 -22.01
N THR A 129 -9.55 8.90 -21.95
CA THR A 129 -8.49 9.78 -22.39
C THR A 129 -7.67 10.28 -21.20
N GLN A 130 -6.44 9.82 -21.11
CA GLN A 130 -5.47 10.39 -20.17
C GLN A 130 -4.76 11.57 -20.81
N PHE A 131 -4.51 12.64 -20.05
CA PHE A 131 -3.54 13.66 -20.46
C PHE A 131 -2.24 13.42 -19.68
N GLN A 132 -1.17 13.13 -20.43
CA GLN A 132 0.11 12.69 -19.88
C GLN A 132 1.12 13.82 -19.91
N VAL A 133 1.87 14.01 -18.82
CA VAL A 133 2.97 14.96 -18.71
C VAL A 133 4.18 14.28 -18.12
N ILE A 134 5.35 14.51 -18.73
CA ILE A 134 6.64 14.00 -18.26
C ILE A 134 7.59 15.18 -18.08
N LEU A 135 8.16 15.27 -16.89
CA LEU A 135 9.16 16.29 -16.53
C LEU A 135 10.45 15.58 -16.10
N LYS A 136 11.47 15.64 -16.94
CA LYS A 136 12.79 15.05 -16.72
C LYS A 136 13.91 16.06 -16.98
N PRO A 137 14.71 16.45 -15.99
CA PRO A 137 14.68 16.03 -14.60
C PRO A 137 13.44 16.54 -13.86
N ALA A 138 13.13 15.91 -12.71
CA ALA A 138 12.09 16.39 -11.82
C ALA A 138 12.38 17.84 -11.40
N PRO A 139 11.46 18.79 -11.61
CA PRO A 139 11.62 20.17 -11.15
C PRO A 139 11.57 20.24 -9.62
N THR A 140 11.92 21.39 -9.06
CA THR A 140 11.89 21.62 -7.61
C THR A 140 10.48 21.87 -7.07
N ASN A 141 9.53 22.21 -7.95
CA ASN A 141 8.17 22.62 -7.63
C ASN A 141 7.10 21.92 -8.51
N PRO A 142 7.12 20.60 -8.66
CA PRO A 142 6.23 19.93 -9.60
C PRO A 142 4.77 19.93 -9.16
N GLN A 143 4.51 19.96 -7.84
CA GLN A 143 3.15 20.01 -7.31
C GLN A 143 2.49 21.38 -7.59
N GLU A 144 3.23 22.48 -7.44
CA GLU A 144 2.75 23.83 -7.76
C GLU A 144 2.51 23.96 -9.28
N LEU A 145 3.36 23.41 -10.11
CA LEU A 145 3.13 23.37 -11.57
C LEU A 145 1.85 22.61 -11.91
N TYR A 146 1.61 21.48 -11.23
CA TYR A 146 0.39 20.72 -11.42
C TYR A 146 -0.85 21.50 -10.98
N LEU A 147 -0.84 22.10 -9.79
CA LEU A 147 -1.98 22.91 -9.29
C LEU A 147 -2.31 24.06 -10.23
N GLY A 148 -1.30 24.74 -10.77
CA GLY A 148 -1.51 25.78 -11.79
C GLY A 148 -2.11 25.26 -13.09
N SER A 149 -1.88 23.99 -13.44
CA SER A 149 -2.54 23.37 -14.59
C SER A 149 -4.04 23.13 -14.35
N LEU A 150 -4.42 22.82 -13.11
CA LEU A 150 -5.85 22.73 -12.74
C LEU A 150 -6.55 24.09 -12.83
N GLU A 151 -5.89 25.18 -12.44
CA GLU A 151 -6.41 26.54 -12.63
C GLU A 151 -6.57 26.87 -14.12
N ALA A 152 -5.60 26.46 -14.94
CA ALA A 152 -5.68 26.64 -16.40
C ALA A 152 -6.85 25.86 -17.02
N LEU A 153 -7.24 24.72 -16.44
CA LEU A 153 -8.46 23.99 -16.80
C LEU A 153 -9.73 24.71 -16.38
N GLY A 154 -9.66 25.54 -15.35
CA GLY A 154 -10.80 26.24 -14.79
C GLY A 154 -11.28 25.72 -13.43
N VAL A 155 -10.46 24.89 -12.76
CA VAL A 155 -10.72 24.49 -11.38
C VAL A 155 -10.40 25.67 -10.46
N ASP A 156 -11.33 26.07 -9.62
CA ASP A 156 -11.07 27.02 -8.54
C ASP A 156 -10.37 26.30 -7.38
N THR A 157 -9.05 26.29 -7.42
CA THR A 157 -8.23 25.60 -6.42
C THR A 157 -8.39 26.18 -5.02
N LYS A 158 -8.98 27.36 -4.86
CA LYS A 158 -9.26 27.99 -3.55
C LYS A 158 -10.59 27.54 -2.94
N ALA A 159 -11.53 27.11 -3.77
CA ALA A 159 -12.84 26.66 -3.32
C ALA A 159 -12.85 25.18 -2.96
N HIS A 160 -12.02 24.38 -3.59
CA HIS A 160 -12.04 22.94 -3.49
C HIS A 160 -10.96 22.37 -2.57
N ASP A 161 -11.22 21.18 -2.02
CA ASP A 161 -10.24 20.39 -1.25
C ASP A 161 -9.41 19.52 -2.21
N ILE A 162 -8.14 19.89 -2.39
CA ILE A 162 -7.19 19.15 -3.23
C ILE A 162 -6.17 18.45 -2.35
N ARG A 163 -6.20 17.11 -2.36
CA ARG A 163 -5.32 16.26 -1.56
C ARG A 163 -4.40 15.42 -2.42
N PHE A 164 -3.18 15.25 -1.92
CA PHE A 164 -2.22 14.29 -2.42
C PHE A 164 -2.26 13.05 -1.51
N VAL A 165 -3.01 12.03 -1.92
CA VAL A 165 -3.21 10.78 -1.17
C VAL A 165 -2.21 9.74 -1.66
N GLU A 166 -1.55 9.04 -0.73
CA GLU A 166 -0.52 8.06 -1.09
C GLU A 166 -0.99 7.10 -2.19
N ASP A 167 -0.21 7.02 -3.26
CA ASP A 167 -0.22 5.89 -4.18
C ASP A 167 1.20 5.51 -4.62
N ASN A 168 1.49 4.23 -4.47
CA ASN A 168 2.75 3.63 -4.88
C ASN A 168 2.53 2.88 -6.20
N TRP A 169 2.56 3.63 -7.28
CA TRP A 169 2.28 3.10 -8.61
C TRP A 169 3.31 2.05 -9.05
N GLU A 170 2.82 0.92 -9.57
CA GLU A 170 3.66 -0.10 -10.18
C GLU A 170 2.99 -0.78 -11.37
N SER A 171 3.80 -1.16 -12.35
CA SER A 171 3.41 -2.00 -13.48
C SER A 171 4.28 -3.25 -13.54
N PRO A 172 3.74 -4.41 -13.09
CA PRO A 172 4.47 -5.68 -13.16
C PRO A 172 4.85 -6.09 -14.58
N VAL A 173 4.04 -5.75 -15.58
CA VAL A 173 4.28 -6.02 -17.01
C VAL A 173 5.50 -5.25 -17.51
N LEU A 174 5.58 -3.98 -17.17
CA LEU A 174 6.67 -3.10 -17.61
C LEU A 174 7.92 -3.22 -16.72
N GLY A 175 7.84 -3.83 -15.56
CA GLY A 175 8.90 -3.79 -14.56
C GLY A 175 9.23 -2.34 -14.16
N ALA A 176 8.17 -1.53 -14.05
CA ALA A 176 8.24 -0.11 -13.72
C ALA A 176 7.53 0.15 -12.39
N TRP A 177 8.06 1.10 -11.62
CA TRP A 177 7.46 1.55 -10.39
C TRP A 177 7.94 2.96 -10.00
N GLY A 178 7.11 3.63 -9.24
CA GLY A 178 7.40 4.93 -8.66
C GLY A 178 6.59 5.18 -7.40
N LEU A 179 6.98 6.19 -6.63
CA LEU A 179 6.25 6.64 -5.46
C LEU A 179 5.61 7.99 -5.76
N GLY A 180 4.44 8.22 -5.21
CA GLY A 180 3.70 9.45 -5.45
C GLY A 180 2.35 9.45 -4.79
N TRP A 181 1.39 10.00 -5.47
CA TRP A 181 0.04 10.22 -4.98
C TRP A 181 -0.99 10.06 -6.10
N GLU A 182 -2.19 9.66 -5.69
CA GLU A 182 -3.42 10.06 -6.36
C GLU A 182 -3.76 11.49 -5.91
N VAL A 183 -4.07 12.37 -6.83
CA VAL A 183 -4.58 13.69 -6.48
C VAL A 183 -6.09 13.66 -6.48
N TRP A 184 -6.67 13.97 -5.35
CA TRP A 184 -8.11 13.98 -5.14
C TRP A 184 -8.65 15.40 -5.14
N LEU A 185 -9.73 15.63 -5.89
CA LEU A 185 -10.53 16.83 -5.89
C LEU A 185 -11.85 16.51 -5.19
N ASP A 186 -12.09 17.08 -4.01
CA ASP A 186 -13.26 16.81 -3.17
C ASP A 186 -13.55 15.30 -3.00
N GLY A 187 -12.51 14.51 -2.81
CA GLY A 187 -12.60 13.06 -2.65
C GLY A 187 -12.64 12.25 -3.95
N MET A 188 -12.65 12.88 -5.12
CA MET A 188 -12.54 12.18 -6.40
C MET A 188 -11.09 12.18 -6.89
N GLU A 189 -10.54 10.99 -7.13
CA GLU A 189 -9.27 10.84 -7.83
C GLU A 189 -9.38 11.39 -9.26
N VAL A 190 -8.58 12.41 -9.55
CA VAL A 190 -8.57 13.09 -10.86
C VAL A 190 -7.24 12.94 -11.59
N THR A 191 -6.15 12.64 -10.87
CA THR A 191 -4.80 12.59 -11.44
C THR A 191 -3.93 11.62 -10.67
N GLN A 192 -3.11 10.86 -11.42
CA GLN A 192 -2.00 10.09 -10.89
C GLN A 192 -0.73 10.95 -10.99
N PHE A 193 0.02 11.07 -9.89
CA PHE A 193 1.25 11.87 -9.81
C PHE A 193 2.39 11.01 -9.26
N THR A 194 3.41 10.73 -10.08
CA THR A 194 4.43 9.71 -9.76
C THR A 194 5.85 10.22 -10.00
N TYR A 195 6.75 9.95 -9.05
CA TYR A 195 8.19 10.05 -9.26
C TYR A 195 8.74 8.68 -9.66
N PHE A 196 9.08 8.49 -10.91
CA PHE A 196 9.62 7.23 -11.41
C PHE A 196 10.96 6.89 -10.76
N GLN A 197 11.03 5.69 -10.21
CA GLN A 197 12.25 5.12 -9.63
C GLN A 197 12.88 4.08 -10.56
N GLN A 198 12.04 3.34 -11.31
CA GLN A 198 12.45 2.27 -12.21
C GLN A 198 11.51 2.16 -13.39
N CYS A 199 12.05 1.89 -14.58
CA CYS A 199 11.32 1.51 -15.78
C CYS A 199 12.06 0.40 -16.50
N GLY A 200 11.36 -0.65 -16.97
CA GLY A 200 11.97 -1.80 -17.60
C GLY A 200 13.02 -2.48 -16.73
N SER A 201 12.84 -2.51 -15.43
CA SER A 201 13.82 -2.99 -14.43
C SER A 201 15.16 -2.22 -14.48
N VAL A 202 15.21 -1.06 -15.13
CA VAL A 202 16.36 -0.14 -15.18
C VAL A 202 16.07 1.05 -14.28
N LYS A 203 17.04 1.43 -13.46
CA LYS A 203 16.95 2.60 -12.57
C LYS A 203 16.77 3.88 -13.40
N VAL A 204 15.77 4.69 -13.07
CA VAL A 204 15.55 6.00 -13.69
C VAL A 204 16.48 7.03 -13.04
N ASN A 205 17.36 7.63 -13.82
CA ASN A 205 18.28 8.67 -13.38
C ASN A 205 18.64 9.61 -14.57
N PRO A 206 18.34 10.92 -14.45
CA PRO A 206 17.68 11.60 -13.32
C PRO A 206 16.25 11.15 -13.08
N VAL A 207 15.76 11.35 -11.83
CA VAL A 207 14.36 11.06 -11.47
C VAL A 207 13.43 11.89 -12.36
N THR A 208 12.35 11.25 -12.78
CA THR A 208 11.36 11.80 -13.71
C THR A 208 10.01 11.90 -12.99
N VAL A 209 9.33 13.02 -13.11
CA VAL A 209 7.94 13.18 -12.68
C VAL A 209 7.02 12.85 -13.82
N GLU A 210 6.01 12.03 -13.54
CA GLU A 210 4.86 11.74 -14.38
C GLU A 210 3.60 12.34 -13.76
N ILE A 211 2.77 12.99 -14.57
CA ILE A 211 1.46 13.50 -14.17
C ILE A 211 0.46 13.02 -15.21
N THR A 212 -0.54 12.24 -14.76
CA THR A 212 -1.51 11.57 -15.62
C THR A 212 -2.93 11.98 -15.22
N TYR A 213 -3.55 12.86 -15.97
CA TYR A 213 -4.91 13.36 -15.72
C TYR A 213 -5.95 12.39 -16.29
N GLY A 214 -7.04 12.15 -15.56
CA GLY A 214 -8.25 11.50 -16.04
C GLY A 214 -9.25 12.54 -16.57
N LEU A 215 -9.23 12.84 -17.87
CA LEU A 215 -9.98 13.98 -18.40
C LEU A 215 -11.48 13.85 -18.23
N GLU A 216 -12.06 12.66 -18.40
CA GLU A 216 -13.49 12.42 -18.26
C GLU A 216 -13.95 12.78 -16.84
N ARG A 217 -13.23 12.32 -15.80
CA ARG A 217 -13.58 12.61 -14.39
C ARG A 217 -13.49 14.10 -14.07
N ILE A 218 -12.42 14.77 -14.50
CA ILE A 218 -12.24 16.21 -14.30
C ILE A 218 -13.38 16.98 -14.96
N LEU A 219 -13.75 16.62 -16.19
CA LEU A 219 -14.79 17.31 -16.93
C LEU A 219 -16.20 17.03 -16.40
N MET A 220 -16.46 15.81 -15.91
CA MET A 220 -17.70 15.52 -15.21
C MET A 220 -17.86 16.44 -14.00
N ALA A 221 -16.82 16.62 -13.20
CA ALA A 221 -16.83 17.52 -12.05
C ALA A 221 -17.03 18.99 -12.47
N LEU A 222 -16.23 19.48 -13.42
CA LEU A 222 -16.31 20.87 -13.88
C LEU A 222 -17.63 21.22 -14.53
N GLN A 223 -18.17 20.30 -15.35
CA GLN A 223 -19.43 20.50 -16.07
C GLN A 223 -20.67 20.15 -15.24
N ASN A 224 -20.49 19.61 -14.02
CA ASN A 224 -21.54 19.14 -13.13
C ASN A 224 -22.49 18.14 -13.83
N VAL A 225 -21.93 17.05 -14.38
CA VAL A 225 -22.66 15.97 -15.03
C VAL A 225 -22.38 14.64 -14.34
N ASP A 226 -23.41 13.78 -14.22
CA ASP A 226 -23.34 12.52 -13.48
C ASP A 226 -22.97 11.33 -14.34
N HIS A 227 -22.84 11.50 -15.67
CA HIS A 227 -22.54 10.41 -16.58
C HIS A 227 -21.58 10.89 -17.68
N PHE A 228 -20.56 10.09 -18.01
CA PHE A 228 -19.57 10.45 -19.04
C PHE A 228 -20.19 10.79 -20.39
N LYS A 229 -21.32 10.19 -20.77
CA LYS A 229 -22.02 10.45 -22.03
C LYS A 229 -22.50 11.89 -22.14
N ASP A 230 -22.77 12.54 -21.00
CA ASP A 230 -23.34 13.89 -20.94
C ASP A 230 -22.26 14.99 -20.94
N ILE A 231 -20.98 14.62 -20.89
CA ILE A 231 -19.85 15.56 -21.05
C ILE A 231 -19.98 16.28 -22.38
N ARG A 232 -19.96 17.61 -22.39
CA ARG A 232 -19.88 18.41 -23.63
C ARG A 232 -18.53 18.17 -24.30
N TYR A 233 -18.57 17.52 -25.47
CA TYR A 233 -17.36 17.29 -26.27
C TYR A 233 -16.90 18.58 -26.95
N ASN A 234 -17.85 19.28 -27.56
CA ASN A 234 -17.72 20.65 -28.07
C ASN A 234 -19.08 21.36 -27.93
N ASP A 235 -19.26 22.51 -28.61
CA ASP A 235 -20.49 23.30 -28.47
C ASP A 235 -21.73 22.63 -29.06
N SER A 236 -21.60 21.56 -29.86
CA SER A 236 -22.69 20.92 -30.59
C SER A 236 -22.81 19.41 -30.33
N LEU A 237 -21.84 18.79 -29.69
CA LEU A 237 -21.76 17.35 -29.51
C LEU A 237 -21.44 16.98 -28.08
N THR A 238 -22.03 15.89 -27.60
CA THR A 238 -21.67 15.26 -26.33
C THR A 238 -20.66 14.14 -26.51
N TYR A 239 -20.02 13.73 -25.43
CA TYR A 239 -19.11 12.59 -25.43
C TYR A 239 -19.85 11.29 -25.79
N GLY A 240 -21.11 11.13 -25.34
CA GLY A 240 -21.95 9.99 -25.64
C GLY A 240 -22.24 9.87 -27.13
N GLU A 241 -22.61 10.97 -27.81
CA GLU A 241 -22.84 10.96 -29.25
C GLU A 241 -21.59 10.56 -30.05
N MET A 242 -20.41 10.83 -29.49
CA MET A 242 -19.13 10.49 -30.13
C MET A 242 -18.62 9.07 -29.79
N ARG A 243 -18.93 8.52 -28.62
CA ARG A 243 -18.24 7.38 -28.07
C ARG A 243 -19.10 6.23 -27.55
N LEU A 244 -20.40 6.44 -27.32
CA LEU A 244 -21.22 5.40 -26.68
C LEU A 244 -21.34 4.12 -27.51
N GLN A 245 -21.42 4.24 -28.85
CA GLN A 245 -21.44 3.09 -29.74
C GLN A 245 -20.10 2.32 -29.69
N ASP A 246 -18.99 3.05 -29.76
CA ASP A 246 -17.64 2.44 -29.64
C ASP A 246 -17.52 1.67 -28.32
N GLU A 247 -17.99 2.27 -27.23
CA GLU A 247 -17.92 1.69 -25.88
C GLU A 247 -18.74 0.39 -25.79
N TYR A 248 -19.96 0.40 -26.34
CA TYR A 248 -20.81 -0.77 -26.37
C TYR A 248 -20.21 -1.91 -27.22
N GLU A 249 -19.84 -1.63 -28.47
CA GLU A 249 -19.33 -2.67 -29.37
C GLU A 249 -18.00 -3.25 -28.90
N MET A 250 -17.09 -2.40 -28.35
CA MET A 250 -15.84 -2.88 -27.80
C MET A 250 -16.02 -3.64 -26.50
N SER A 251 -17.02 -3.29 -25.67
CA SER A 251 -17.38 -4.07 -24.47
C SER A 251 -17.87 -5.46 -24.87
N VAL A 252 -18.77 -5.57 -25.83
CA VAL A 252 -19.24 -6.87 -26.37
C VAL A 252 -18.06 -7.68 -26.94
N PHE A 253 -17.16 -7.04 -27.65
CA PHE A 253 -15.96 -7.72 -28.13
C PHE A 253 -15.07 -8.22 -26.98
N ASN A 254 -14.72 -7.36 -26.03
CA ASN A 254 -13.79 -7.66 -24.96
C ASN A 254 -14.33 -8.73 -24.00
N MET A 255 -15.60 -8.64 -23.64
CA MET A 255 -16.18 -9.46 -22.58
C MET A 255 -16.86 -10.74 -23.12
N ASP A 256 -17.45 -10.71 -24.35
CA ASP A 256 -18.32 -11.78 -24.81
C ASP A 256 -17.80 -12.56 -26.01
N ILE A 257 -17.25 -11.86 -27.02
CA ILE A 257 -17.05 -12.44 -28.35
C ILE A 257 -15.58 -12.73 -28.70
N ALA A 258 -14.61 -11.99 -28.10
CA ALA A 258 -13.21 -12.16 -28.48
C ALA A 258 -12.76 -13.62 -28.35
N SER A 259 -12.26 -14.20 -29.45
CA SER A 259 -11.76 -15.57 -29.47
C SER A 259 -10.52 -15.73 -28.61
N VAL A 260 -10.62 -16.53 -27.55
CA VAL A 260 -9.51 -16.84 -26.63
C VAL A 260 -8.33 -17.44 -27.39
N GLU A 261 -8.58 -18.37 -28.33
CA GLU A 261 -7.52 -19.02 -29.13
C GLU A 261 -6.77 -17.99 -29.98
N ASN A 262 -7.51 -17.09 -30.66
CA ASN A 262 -6.90 -16.06 -31.50
C ASN A 262 -6.11 -15.05 -30.65
N GLN A 263 -6.56 -14.70 -29.46
CA GLN A 263 -5.82 -13.79 -28.60
C GLN A 263 -4.53 -14.44 -28.04
N ARG A 264 -4.57 -15.72 -27.70
CA ARG A 264 -3.35 -16.47 -27.33
C ARG A 264 -2.36 -16.52 -28.48
N LEU A 265 -2.82 -16.80 -29.69
CA LEU A 265 -1.97 -16.80 -30.87
C LEU A 265 -1.36 -15.42 -31.15
N ARG A 266 -2.15 -14.35 -30.98
CA ARG A 266 -1.64 -12.95 -31.12
C ARG A 266 -0.56 -12.66 -30.09
N PHE A 267 -0.76 -13.05 -28.85
CA PHE A 267 0.26 -12.90 -27.81
C PHE A 267 1.55 -13.62 -28.18
N ASP A 268 1.48 -14.90 -28.56
CA ASP A 268 2.65 -15.72 -28.91
C ASP A 268 3.40 -15.17 -30.14
N LEU A 269 2.71 -14.67 -31.15
CA LEU A 269 3.31 -14.09 -32.33
C LEU A 269 4.04 -12.77 -31.98
N ALA A 270 3.39 -11.92 -31.18
CA ALA A 270 3.97 -10.65 -30.77
C ALA A 270 5.21 -10.86 -29.86
N ASP A 271 5.17 -11.82 -28.93
CA ASP A 271 6.30 -12.18 -28.08
C ASP A 271 7.51 -12.68 -28.92
N LYS A 272 7.28 -13.58 -29.88
CA LYS A 272 8.32 -14.10 -30.76
C LYS A 272 8.93 -13.01 -31.65
N GLU A 273 8.11 -12.14 -32.19
CA GLU A 273 8.58 -11.03 -33.04
C GLU A 273 9.38 -10.03 -32.19
N ALA A 274 8.92 -9.67 -30.99
CA ALA A 274 9.67 -8.82 -30.07
C ALA A 274 11.07 -9.38 -29.78
N GLN A 275 11.17 -10.69 -29.52
CA GLN A 275 12.46 -11.37 -29.29
C GLN A 275 13.39 -11.29 -30.51
N SER A 276 12.83 -11.44 -31.72
CA SER A 276 13.58 -11.29 -32.99
C SER A 276 14.11 -9.88 -33.17
N LEU A 277 13.27 -8.88 -32.91
CA LEU A 277 13.61 -7.45 -33.04
C LEU A 277 14.69 -7.03 -32.02
N ILE A 278 14.63 -7.55 -30.78
CA ILE A 278 15.68 -7.35 -29.78
C ILE A 278 17.02 -7.90 -30.27
N LYS A 279 17.05 -9.10 -30.85
CA LYS A 279 18.28 -9.68 -31.44
C LYS A 279 18.85 -8.84 -32.57
N ASN A 280 17.97 -8.18 -33.34
CA ASN A 280 18.35 -7.27 -34.41
C ASN A 280 18.63 -5.83 -33.91
N ARG A 281 18.67 -5.58 -32.59
CA ARG A 281 18.97 -4.29 -31.94
C ARG A 281 17.99 -3.17 -32.30
N LEU A 282 16.71 -3.48 -32.43
CA LEU A 282 15.63 -2.56 -32.81
C LEU A 282 14.65 -2.38 -31.62
N PRO A 283 14.96 -1.54 -30.62
CA PRO A 283 14.16 -1.42 -29.40
C PRO A 283 12.76 -0.83 -29.64
N LEU A 284 12.57 0.15 -30.53
CA LEU A 284 11.27 0.76 -30.78
C LEU A 284 10.24 -0.21 -31.36
N PRO A 285 10.49 -0.91 -32.50
CA PRO A 285 9.54 -1.88 -32.99
C PRO A 285 9.39 -3.10 -32.06
N ALA A 286 10.42 -3.46 -31.27
CA ALA A 286 10.28 -4.50 -30.27
C ALA A 286 9.31 -4.08 -29.15
N TYR A 287 9.32 -2.81 -28.77
CA TYR A 287 8.41 -2.26 -27.78
C TYR A 287 6.96 -2.25 -28.31
N ASP A 288 6.74 -1.89 -29.57
CA ASP A 288 5.43 -2.01 -30.21
C ASP A 288 4.86 -3.44 -30.15
N GLN A 289 5.69 -4.45 -30.35
CA GLN A 289 5.23 -5.85 -30.20
C GLN A 289 4.93 -6.20 -28.75
N LEU A 290 5.68 -5.68 -27.78
CA LEU A 290 5.37 -5.85 -26.36
C LEU A 290 3.99 -5.24 -26.03
N LEU A 291 3.67 -4.06 -26.54
CA LEU A 291 2.36 -3.43 -26.34
C LEU A 291 1.22 -4.28 -26.92
N LYS A 292 1.40 -4.84 -28.13
CA LYS A 292 0.44 -5.76 -28.76
C LYS A 292 0.24 -7.03 -27.94
N ALA A 293 1.32 -7.60 -27.38
CA ALA A 293 1.23 -8.75 -26.47
C ALA A 293 0.46 -8.37 -25.21
N SER A 294 0.74 -7.20 -24.64
CA SER A 294 0.04 -6.70 -23.44
C SER A 294 -1.45 -6.49 -23.71
N HIS A 295 -1.83 -5.90 -24.84
CA HIS A 295 -3.24 -5.74 -25.19
C HIS A 295 -3.94 -7.09 -25.40
N ALA A 296 -3.31 -8.04 -26.11
CA ALA A 296 -3.86 -9.38 -26.27
C ALA A 296 -4.07 -10.08 -24.92
N PHE A 297 -3.12 -9.92 -23.99
CA PHE A 297 -3.25 -10.40 -22.61
C PHE A 297 -4.46 -9.74 -21.90
N ASN A 298 -4.62 -8.42 -21.99
CA ASN A 298 -5.71 -7.70 -21.32
C ASN A 298 -7.09 -8.19 -21.84
N VAL A 299 -7.21 -8.47 -23.12
CA VAL A 299 -8.45 -9.07 -23.70
C VAL A 299 -8.66 -10.50 -23.17
N LEU A 300 -7.61 -11.32 -23.07
CA LEU A 300 -7.72 -12.66 -22.47
C LEU A 300 -8.16 -12.61 -21.01
N ASP A 301 -7.64 -11.62 -20.27
CA ASP A 301 -7.97 -11.39 -18.87
C ASP A 301 -9.43 -10.97 -18.70
N ALA A 302 -9.88 -9.99 -19.50
CA ALA A 302 -11.28 -9.57 -19.55
C ALA A 302 -12.25 -10.72 -19.90
N ARG A 303 -11.81 -11.65 -20.75
CA ARG A 303 -12.55 -12.90 -21.07
C ARG A 303 -12.56 -13.92 -19.93
N GLY A 304 -11.86 -13.66 -18.80
CA GLY A 304 -11.68 -14.63 -17.72
C GLY A 304 -10.89 -15.89 -18.13
N ALA A 305 -10.13 -15.80 -19.23
CA ALA A 305 -9.45 -16.95 -19.83
C ALA A 305 -8.03 -17.22 -19.27
N VAL A 306 -7.56 -16.41 -18.31
CA VAL A 306 -6.19 -16.48 -17.78
C VAL A 306 -6.23 -16.85 -16.31
N GLY A 307 -5.77 -18.06 -15.98
CA GLY A 307 -5.60 -18.48 -14.58
C GLY A 307 -4.39 -17.83 -13.91
N VAL A 308 -4.37 -17.82 -12.57
CA VAL A 308 -3.32 -17.15 -11.76
C VAL A 308 -1.90 -17.57 -12.15
N THR A 309 -1.65 -18.86 -12.33
CA THR A 309 -0.33 -19.37 -12.71
C THR A 309 0.06 -18.97 -14.14
N GLU A 310 -0.92 -18.99 -15.07
CA GLU A 310 -0.70 -18.54 -16.44
C GLU A 310 -0.44 -17.04 -16.48
N ARG A 311 -1.21 -16.24 -15.73
CA ARG A 311 -0.99 -14.80 -15.55
C ARG A 311 0.43 -14.48 -15.12
N GLN A 312 0.94 -15.20 -14.12
CA GLN A 312 2.32 -15.03 -13.66
C GLN A 312 3.36 -15.33 -14.74
N LYS A 313 3.14 -16.38 -15.56
CA LYS A 313 4.03 -16.72 -16.67
C LYS A 313 4.01 -15.66 -17.78
N LEU A 314 2.84 -15.20 -18.17
CA LEU A 314 2.68 -14.16 -19.18
C LEU A 314 3.27 -12.82 -18.71
N PHE A 315 3.04 -12.43 -17.46
CA PHE A 315 3.68 -11.27 -16.84
C PHE A 315 5.20 -11.38 -16.81
N ALA A 316 5.74 -12.54 -16.47
CA ALA A 316 7.18 -12.78 -16.46
C ALA A 316 7.79 -12.64 -17.86
N SER A 317 7.12 -13.15 -18.90
CA SER A 317 7.54 -13.01 -20.30
C SER A 317 7.55 -11.53 -20.72
N MET A 318 6.46 -10.82 -20.51
CA MET A 318 6.35 -9.40 -20.85
C MET A 318 7.38 -8.55 -20.12
N ARG A 319 7.58 -8.81 -18.81
CA ARG A 319 8.60 -8.11 -18.00
C ARG A 319 10.03 -8.37 -18.50
N ASP A 320 10.35 -9.59 -18.90
CA ASP A 320 11.67 -9.90 -19.48
C ASP A 320 11.89 -9.18 -20.82
N LEU A 321 10.86 -9.11 -21.66
CA LEU A 321 10.90 -8.30 -22.89
C LEU A 321 11.10 -6.81 -22.55
N ALA A 322 10.30 -6.25 -21.65
CA ALA A 322 10.42 -4.85 -21.23
C ALA A 322 11.84 -4.53 -20.73
N ARG A 323 12.41 -5.41 -19.90
CA ARG A 323 13.77 -5.27 -19.37
C ARG A 323 14.84 -5.26 -20.49
N LYS A 324 14.74 -6.19 -21.42
CA LYS A 324 15.68 -6.30 -22.55
C LYS A 324 15.57 -5.09 -23.49
N ILE A 325 14.35 -4.63 -23.77
CA ILE A 325 14.08 -3.47 -24.60
C ILE A 325 14.61 -2.19 -23.93
N ALA A 326 14.34 -2.00 -22.65
CA ALA A 326 14.81 -0.86 -21.89
C ALA A 326 16.35 -0.79 -21.84
N ALA A 327 17.02 -1.90 -21.58
CA ALA A 327 18.48 -1.98 -21.59
C ALA A 327 19.06 -1.66 -22.98
N LEU A 328 18.47 -2.24 -24.03
CA LEU A 328 18.88 -1.97 -25.41
C LEU A 328 18.63 -0.52 -25.82
N TRP A 329 17.51 0.08 -25.35
CA TRP A 329 17.24 1.50 -25.59
C TRP A 329 18.34 2.39 -25.03
N VAL A 330 18.71 2.18 -23.75
CA VAL A 330 19.78 2.96 -23.10
C VAL A 330 21.10 2.81 -23.85
N GLU A 331 21.48 1.58 -24.22
CA GLU A 331 22.68 1.29 -25.02
C GLU A 331 22.68 2.04 -26.37
N ARG A 332 21.53 2.00 -27.07
CA ARG A 332 21.38 2.71 -28.36
C ARG A 332 21.48 4.22 -28.21
N ARG A 333 20.94 4.80 -27.10
CA ARG A 333 21.05 6.24 -26.85
C ARG A 333 22.50 6.64 -26.53
N GLU A 334 23.24 5.78 -25.82
CA GLU A 334 24.66 5.98 -25.54
C GLU A 334 25.49 5.94 -26.84
N GLU A 335 25.26 4.96 -27.73
CA GLU A 335 25.90 4.88 -29.04
C GLU A 335 25.66 6.12 -29.90
N LEU A 336 24.51 6.74 -29.80
CA LEU A 336 24.15 7.98 -30.47
C LEU A 336 24.71 9.23 -29.77
N CYS A 337 25.51 9.07 -28.70
CA CYS A 337 26.06 10.16 -27.90
C CYS A 337 24.98 11.11 -27.33
N TYR A 338 23.83 10.57 -26.94
CA TYR A 338 22.72 11.31 -26.32
C TYR A 338 22.32 12.57 -27.11
N PRO A 339 21.62 12.45 -28.26
CA PRO A 339 21.31 13.57 -29.14
C PRO A 339 20.59 14.77 -28.51
N LEU A 340 19.91 14.59 -27.39
CA LEU A 340 19.24 15.66 -26.65
C LEU A 340 20.14 16.30 -25.57
N GLY A 341 21.42 15.92 -25.54
CA GLY A 341 22.36 16.32 -24.49
C GLY A 341 22.32 15.41 -23.27
N SER A 342 23.34 15.49 -22.44
CA SER A 342 23.45 14.74 -21.20
C SER A 342 23.44 15.67 -20.00
N LEU A 343 22.45 15.51 -19.10
CA LEU A 343 22.36 16.28 -17.86
C LEU A 343 23.54 15.99 -16.91
N VAL A 344 24.17 14.83 -17.03
CA VAL A 344 25.32 14.44 -16.22
C VAL A 344 26.60 15.19 -16.66
N GLU A 345 26.73 15.47 -17.96
CA GLU A 345 27.87 16.23 -18.51
C GLU A 345 27.74 17.73 -18.25
N ALA A 346 26.51 18.26 -18.23
CA ALA A 346 26.27 19.68 -17.94
C ALA A 346 26.59 20.06 -16.48
N LEU A 347 26.62 19.10 -15.58
CA LEU A 347 26.93 19.29 -14.16
C LEU A 347 28.40 18.96 -13.80
N GLY A 348 29.19 18.51 -14.78
CA GLY A 348 30.56 18.01 -14.54
C GLY A 348 31.55 18.37 -15.63
N ASP A 349 31.61 19.64 -16.09
CA ASP A 349 32.68 20.07 -16.99
C ASP A 349 33.93 20.43 -16.19
N ASP A 350 34.57 19.40 -15.64
CA ASP A 350 35.99 19.37 -15.37
C ASP A 350 36.58 18.20 -16.17
N LYS A 351 37.14 18.53 -17.31
CA LYS A 351 37.88 17.61 -18.18
C LYS A 351 39.13 17.14 -17.47
N GLU A 352 39.06 16.06 -16.73
CA GLU A 352 40.24 15.27 -16.36
C GLU A 352 40.06 13.79 -16.67
N ASP A 353 40.92 13.39 -17.58
CA ASP A 353 41.49 12.11 -17.96
C ASP A 353 40.81 10.79 -17.48
N ARG A 354 40.31 10.03 -18.49
CA ARG A 354 39.62 8.73 -18.32
C ARG A 354 40.44 7.61 -17.66
N ASN A 355 41.75 7.79 -17.48
CA ASN A 355 42.64 6.80 -16.85
C ASN A 355 42.78 6.91 -15.32
N VAL A 356 42.21 7.93 -14.69
CA VAL A 356 42.26 8.14 -13.23
C VAL A 356 41.04 7.57 -12.52
N LYS A 357 39.94 7.26 -13.25
CA LYS A 357 38.65 6.82 -12.67
C LYS A 357 38.69 5.49 -11.91
N LYS A 358 39.64 4.58 -12.19
CA LYS A 358 39.72 3.28 -11.48
C LYS A 358 40.35 3.36 -10.08
N LYS A 359 41.14 4.39 -9.80
CA LYS A 359 41.79 4.60 -8.49
C LYS A 359 41.03 5.56 -7.55
N LYS A 360 40.17 6.45 -8.09
CA LYS A 360 39.40 7.42 -7.29
C LYS A 360 38.11 6.87 -6.70
N LYS A 361 37.58 5.73 -7.16
CA LYS A 361 36.37 5.11 -6.59
C LYS A 361 36.48 4.67 -5.11
N LYS A 362 37.69 4.66 -4.56
CA LYS A 362 37.95 4.35 -3.14
C LYS A 362 38.07 5.60 -2.25
N ASN A 363 38.24 6.79 -2.83
CA ASN A 363 38.45 8.03 -2.06
C ASN A 363 37.34 9.08 -2.24
N ILE A 364 36.30 8.84 -3.09
CA ILE A 364 35.18 9.77 -3.30
C ILE A 364 34.09 9.63 -2.20
N LYS A 365 34.25 8.69 -1.27
CA LYS A 365 33.40 8.61 -0.07
C LYS A 365 33.66 9.73 0.96
N GLN A 366 34.54 10.66 0.69
CA GLN A 366 34.90 11.68 1.68
C GLN A 366 34.84 13.15 1.22
N ASN A 367 34.48 13.47 -0.03
CA ASN A 367 34.38 14.88 -0.43
C ASN A 367 33.25 15.11 -1.47
N ALA A 368 32.00 14.85 -1.11
CA ALA A 368 30.93 15.73 -1.55
C ALA A 368 31.06 16.95 -0.61
N ALA A 369 31.64 18.04 -1.12
CA ALA A 369 31.81 19.26 -0.34
C ALA A 369 30.39 19.70 0.08
N ALA A 370 30.04 19.46 1.34
CA ALA A 370 28.97 20.15 2.01
C ALA A 370 29.17 21.64 1.72
N LYS A 371 28.14 22.34 1.26
CA LYS A 371 28.18 23.80 1.23
C LYS A 371 28.71 24.24 2.61
N PRO A 372 29.59 25.25 2.69
CA PRO A 372 30.14 25.66 3.96
C PRO A 372 28.99 25.94 4.92
N VAL A 373 28.92 25.17 6.00
CA VAL A 373 27.93 25.35 7.05
C VAL A 373 28.11 26.75 7.56
N VAL A 374 27.08 27.59 7.46
CA VAL A 374 27.11 28.95 8.00
C VAL A 374 27.44 28.81 9.50
N PRO A 375 28.42 29.60 10.04
CA PRO A 375 28.70 29.55 11.47
C PRO A 375 27.46 29.91 12.29
N ILE A 376 27.31 29.29 13.46
CA ILE A 376 26.28 29.70 14.42
C ILE A 376 26.59 31.15 14.84
N ASP A 377 25.55 31.99 14.90
CA ASP A 377 25.69 33.35 15.39
C ASP A 377 25.85 33.35 16.93
N GLU A 378 27.09 33.40 17.40
CA GLU A 378 27.42 33.33 18.83
C GLU A 378 26.74 34.45 19.66
N SER A 379 26.39 35.58 19.04
CA SER A 379 25.71 36.68 19.71
C SER A 379 24.28 36.41 20.10
N LYS A 380 23.66 35.37 19.47
CA LYS A 380 22.28 34.95 19.69
C LYS A 380 22.16 33.66 20.51
N LEU A 381 23.29 33.11 20.96
CA LEU A 381 23.26 31.91 21.82
C LEU A 381 22.53 32.22 23.12
N PRO A 382 21.60 31.36 23.57
CA PRO A 382 20.95 31.53 24.86
C PRO A 382 21.94 31.50 26.01
N SER A 383 21.82 32.41 26.94
CA SER A 383 22.60 32.44 28.22
C SER A 383 21.86 31.69 29.32
N GLU A 384 20.55 31.47 29.17
CA GLU A 384 19.67 30.77 30.11
C GLU A 384 18.89 29.68 29.37
N LYS A 385 18.19 28.79 30.13
CA LYS A 385 17.34 27.78 29.58
C LYS A 385 16.28 28.40 28.67
N SER A 386 16.23 27.95 27.44
CA SER A 386 15.33 28.46 26.40
C SER A 386 14.67 27.31 25.66
N ASP A 387 13.52 27.59 25.08
CA ASP A 387 12.82 26.61 24.25
C ASP A 387 13.60 26.34 22.96
N PHE A 388 13.48 25.11 22.49
CA PHE A 388 14.08 24.64 21.22
C PHE A 388 12.99 24.10 20.31
N VAL A 389 13.15 24.35 19.01
CA VAL A 389 12.31 23.77 17.97
C VAL A 389 13.19 23.22 16.84
N PHE A 390 12.75 22.07 16.28
CA PHE A 390 13.31 21.46 15.09
C PHE A 390 12.19 21.00 14.17
N GLU A 391 12.27 21.28 12.87
CA GLU A 391 11.27 20.92 11.89
C GLU A 391 11.92 20.27 10.66
N ILE A 392 11.33 19.15 10.24
CA ILE A 392 11.60 18.46 8.97
C ILE A 392 10.41 18.70 8.07
N GLY A 393 10.58 19.43 6.98
CA GLY A 393 9.53 19.74 6.03
C GLY A 393 9.64 18.91 4.76
N THR A 394 8.54 18.29 4.35
CA THR A 394 8.45 17.33 3.23
C THR A 394 7.30 17.65 2.29
N GLU A 395 7.22 16.96 1.17
CA GLU A 395 5.94 16.75 0.48
C GLU A 395 5.11 15.75 1.28
N GLU A 396 3.84 15.54 0.92
CA GLU A 396 2.90 14.76 1.73
C GLU A 396 3.39 13.34 2.00
N LEU A 397 3.69 13.07 3.26
CA LEU A 397 4.02 11.73 3.75
C LEU A 397 2.76 10.86 3.83
N PRO A 398 2.87 9.57 3.52
CA PRO A 398 1.82 8.60 3.83
C PRO A 398 1.44 8.59 5.31
N PRO A 399 0.17 8.33 5.67
CA PRO A 399 -0.27 8.32 7.07
C PRO A 399 0.58 7.45 8.00
N HIS A 400 0.94 6.23 7.56
CA HIS A 400 1.78 5.32 8.34
C HIS A 400 3.23 5.81 8.48
N ASP A 401 3.75 6.52 7.49
CA ASP A 401 5.09 7.10 7.51
C ASP A 401 5.17 8.34 8.42
N VAL A 402 4.09 9.13 8.52
CA VAL A 402 3.99 10.22 9.51
C VAL A 402 4.15 9.66 10.92
N VAL A 403 3.36 8.65 11.28
CA VAL A 403 3.41 8.02 12.61
C VAL A 403 4.79 7.42 12.88
N SER A 404 5.33 6.66 11.91
CA SER A 404 6.66 6.06 12.03
C SER A 404 7.76 7.11 12.18
N CYS A 405 7.69 8.21 11.43
CA CYS A 405 8.65 9.30 11.50
C CYS A 405 8.62 9.99 12.88
N ILE A 406 7.43 10.29 13.40
CA ILE A 406 7.26 10.87 14.75
C ILE A 406 7.96 9.98 15.79
N GLN A 407 7.68 8.68 15.78
CA GLN A 407 8.26 7.73 16.76
C GLN A 407 9.79 7.64 16.64
N GLN A 408 10.34 7.58 15.43
CA GLN A 408 11.78 7.49 15.22
C GLN A 408 12.50 8.79 15.62
N VAL A 409 11.91 9.95 15.31
CA VAL A 409 12.45 11.26 15.70
C VAL A 409 12.42 11.44 17.22
N GLU A 410 11.33 11.02 17.88
CA GLU A 410 11.20 11.07 19.34
C GLU A 410 12.30 10.24 20.03
N LEU A 411 12.48 9.00 19.60
CA LEU A 411 13.55 8.13 20.12
C LEU A 411 14.94 8.72 19.90
N ALA A 412 15.22 9.23 18.71
CA ALA A 412 16.52 9.79 18.38
C ALA A 412 16.83 11.07 19.18
N VAL A 413 15.85 11.97 19.32
CA VAL A 413 16.02 13.22 20.08
C VAL A 413 16.21 12.91 21.57
N ASN A 414 15.43 12.00 22.15
CA ASN A 414 15.60 11.59 23.54
C ASN A 414 17.00 10.99 23.78
N SER A 415 17.50 10.14 22.88
CA SER A 415 18.87 9.61 22.95
C SER A 415 19.94 10.72 22.93
N ILE A 416 19.78 11.72 22.07
CA ILE A 416 20.69 12.87 22.00
C ILE A 416 20.70 13.64 23.32
N LEU A 417 19.53 13.90 23.90
CA LEU A 417 19.41 14.65 25.15
C LEU A 417 20.05 13.89 26.32
N GLU A 418 19.82 12.58 26.42
CA GLU A 418 20.44 11.73 27.44
C GLU A 418 21.96 11.64 27.28
N GLU A 419 22.44 11.35 26.06
CA GLU A 419 23.89 11.19 25.78
C GLU A 419 24.67 12.51 25.94
N SER A 420 24.06 13.64 25.62
CA SER A 420 24.68 14.94 25.71
C SER A 420 24.73 15.49 27.13
N GLY A 421 23.89 15.00 28.04
CA GLY A 421 23.75 15.51 29.41
C GLY A 421 23.15 16.92 29.45
N LEU A 422 22.45 17.35 28.41
CA LEU A 422 21.75 18.63 28.41
C LEU A 422 20.52 18.52 29.32
N GLU A 423 20.32 19.48 30.21
CA GLU A 423 19.06 19.55 30.97
C GLU A 423 17.94 20.09 30.11
N TYR A 424 16.77 19.50 30.21
CA TYR A 424 15.59 19.89 29.41
C TYR A 424 14.30 19.68 30.18
N GLY A 425 13.23 20.32 29.72
CA GLY A 425 11.88 20.14 30.23
C GLY A 425 11.10 19.11 29.39
N ASN A 426 9.85 19.45 29.07
CA ASN A 426 9.01 18.56 28.25
C ASN A 426 9.51 18.50 26.79
N VAL A 427 9.58 17.29 26.24
CA VAL A 427 9.80 17.03 24.82
C VAL A 427 8.45 16.67 24.20
N SER A 428 8.08 17.36 23.13
CA SER A 428 6.89 17.08 22.34
C SER A 428 7.29 16.88 20.88
N VAL A 429 6.91 15.75 20.30
CA VAL A 429 7.12 15.45 18.90
C VAL A 429 5.76 15.26 18.23
N GLY A 430 5.55 15.99 17.17
CA GLY A 430 4.31 15.92 16.40
C GLY A 430 4.56 15.95 14.91
N GLY A 431 3.53 15.69 14.12
CA GLY A 431 3.66 15.71 12.67
C GLY A 431 2.31 15.87 11.96
N THR A 432 2.40 16.38 10.76
CA THR A 432 1.33 16.47 9.76
C THR A 432 1.80 15.76 8.49
N PRO A 433 0.98 15.60 7.46
CA PRO A 433 1.45 15.05 6.18
C PRO A 433 2.72 15.73 5.64
N ARG A 434 2.91 17.02 5.89
CA ARG A 434 3.99 17.82 5.27
C ARG A 434 5.13 18.19 6.20
N ARG A 435 5.07 17.82 7.49
CA ARG A 435 6.12 18.16 8.47
C ARG A 435 6.16 17.21 9.65
N VAL A 436 7.33 17.08 10.23
CA VAL A 436 7.52 16.54 11.57
C VAL A 436 8.29 17.56 12.38
N SER A 437 7.77 17.92 13.55
CA SER A 437 8.36 18.94 14.41
C SER A 437 8.60 18.43 15.83
N VAL A 438 9.67 18.92 16.41
CA VAL A 438 10.07 18.67 17.80
C VAL A 438 10.08 19.99 18.54
N THR A 439 9.47 20.03 19.70
CA THR A 439 9.58 21.15 20.63
C THR A 439 10.15 20.66 21.95
N ILE A 440 11.22 21.28 22.43
CA ILE A 440 11.83 20.97 23.73
C ILE A 440 11.72 22.23 24.59
N LYS A 441 11.04 22.10 25.73
CA LYS A 441 10.89 23.20 26.66
C LYS A 441 12.13 23.33 27.55
N SER A 442 12.55 24.57 27.82
CA SER A 442 13.61 24.90 28.80
C SER A 442 14.89 24.09 28.60
N LEU A 443 15.38 23.97 27.36
CA LEU A 443 16.65 23.35 27.04
C LEU A 443 17.82 24.19 27.60
N SER A 444 18.77 23.55 28.28
CA SER A 444 19.96 24.24 28.82
C SER A 444 20.83 24.85 27.72
N PRO A 445 21.48 26.00 27.96
CA PRO A 445 22.28 26.69 26.94
C PRO A 445 23.51 25.88 26.52
N LYS A 446 24.07 25.07 27.42
CA LYS A 446 25.26 24.25 27.17
C LYS A 446 25.25 22.96 28.00
N GLN A 447 26.10 22.02 27.59
CA GLN A 447 26.42 20.82 28.34
C GLN A 447 27.12 21.19 29.65
N PRO A 448 26.98 20.38 30.70
CA PRO A 448 27.79 20.55 31.92
C PRO A 448 29.28 20.36 31.60
N ASP A 449 30.12 21.18 32.23
CA ASP A 449 31.55 20.99 32.15
C ASP A 449 31.93 19.65 32.80
N GLN A 450 32.72 18.85 32.10
CA GLN A 450 33.15 17.54 32.60
C GLN A 450 34.57 17.60 33.09
N GLU A 451 34.79 17.09 34.26
CA GLU A 451 36.16 16.87 34.82
C GLU A 451 36.46 15.36 34.72
N SER A 452 37.48 15.03 33.99
CA SER A 452 37.91 13.63 33.82
C SER A 452 39.34 13.47 34.36
N ARG A 453 39.56 12.43 35.15
CA ARG A 453 40.88 12.07 35.65
C ARG A 453 41.43 10.91 34.81
N ASN A 454 42.30 11.22 33.88
CA ASN A 454 42.88 10.27 32.94
C ASN A 454 44.21 9.73 33.44
N ARG A 455 44.35 8.40 33.48
CA ARG A 455 45.58 7.74 33.92
C ARG A 455 46.67 7.85 32.84
N GLY A 456 47.81 8.40 33.21
CA GLY A 456 48.99 8.55 32.38
C GLY A 456 50.03 7.45 32.59
N PRO A 457 51.25 7.71 32.19
CA PRO A 457 52.35 6.77 32.34
C PRO A 457 52.70 6.55 33.81
N PRO A 458 53.28 5.37 34.20
CA PRO A 458 53.81 5.14 35.52
C PRO A 458 54.83 6.22 35.90
N LEU A 459 54.86 6.61 37.16
CA LEU A 459 55.74 7.68 37.66
C LEU A 459 57.21 7.44 37.28
N SER A 460 57.65 6.19 37.30
CA SER A 460 58.99 5.74 36.92
C SER A 460 59.35 5.93 35.44
N ARG A 461 58.35 6.23 34.59
CA ARG A 461 58.55 6.48 33.14
C ARG A 461 58.06 7.85 32.72
N ALA A 462 57.54 8.62 33.65
CA ALA A 462 56.98 9.95 33.40
C ALA A 462 58.06 11.05 33.41
N TYR A 463 59.05 10.90 34.21
CA TYR A 463 60.14 11.88 34.38
C TYR A 463 61.46 11.23 34.10
N GLU A 464 62.48 12.04 33.68
CA GLU A 464 63.91 11.65 33.54
C GLU A 464 64.52 11.34 34.94
N GLU A 465 65.76 10.88 34.95
CA GLU A 465 66.48 10.51 36.21
C GLU A 465 66.54 11.66 37.22
N ASP A 466 66.36 12.89 36.77
CA ASP A 466 66.37 14.11 37.67
C ASP A 466 64.99 14.27 38.40
N GLY A 467 64.03 13.46 38.12
CA GLY A 467 62.69 13.49 38.75
C GLY A 467 61.84 14.73 38.41
N VAL A 468 62.28 15.61 37.51
CA VAL A 468 61.64 16.88 37.18
C VAL A 468 61.38 17.03 35.69
N THR A 469 62.27 16.57 34.82
CA THR A 469 62.21 16.74 33.39
C THR A 469 61.19 15.69 32.80
N PRO A 470 60.14 16.16 32.10
CA PRO A 470 59.12 15.24 31.55
C PRO A 470 59.71 14.47 30.39
N THR A 471 59.49 13.13 30.36
CA THR A 471 59.87 12.25 29.28
C THR A 471 58.95 12.42 28.07
N LYS A 472 59.37 11.90 26.91
CA LYS A 472 58.54 11.86 25.68
C LYS A 472 57.21 11.15 25.92
N ALA A 473 57.11 10.17 26.82
CA ALA A 473 55.91 9.49 27.20
C ALA A 473 54.92 10.41 27.92
N LEU A 474 55.42 11.20 28.88
CA LEU A 474 54.57 12.17 29.59
C LEU A 474 54.13 13.30 28.67
N LEU A 475 55.06 13.84 27.84
CA LEU A 475 54.72 14.90 26.90
C LEU A 475 53.68 14.41 25.87
N GLY A 476 53.81 13.16 25.40
CA GLY A 476 52.81 12.56 24.50
C GLY A 476 51.45 12.39 25.17
N PHE A 477 51.41 11.99 26.44
CA PHE A 477 50.21 11.91 27.24
C PHE A 477 49.57 13.30 27.48
N CYS A 478 50.37 14.29 27.79
CA CYS A 478 49.91 15.68 27.96
C CYS A 478 49.35 16.24 26.66
N LYS A 479 49.99 15.99 25.53
CA LYS A 479 49.48 16.39 24.21
C LYS A 479 48.16 15.71 23.86
N LYS A 480 48.02 14.42 24.18
CA LYS A 480 46.78 13.67 23.96
C LYS A 480 45.63 14.19 24.82
N ASN A 481 45.90 14.68 26.01
CA ASN A 481 44.88 15.16 26.96
C ASN A 481 44.79 16.69 27.00
N ASN A 482 45.42 17.42 26.07
CA ASN A 482 45.43 18.89 25.99
C ASN A 482 45.91 19.56 27.26
N VAL A 483 46.79 18.90 28.04
CA VAL A 483 47.40 19.47 29.23
C VAL A 483 48.41 20.53 28.81
N VAL A 484 48.18 21.78 29.21
CA VAL A 484 49.02 22.94 28.88
C VAL A 484 49.90 23.29 30.06
N ASN A 485 49.41 23.14 31.28
CA ASN A 485 50.16 23.46 32.48
C ASN A 485 50.40 22.19 33.31
N LEU A 486 51.65 21.70 33.24
CA LEU A 486 52.05 20.45 33.90
C LEU A 486 51.92 20.51 35.43
N ASP A 487 52.05 21.68 36.03
CA ASP A 487 52.02 21.84 37.50
C ASP A 487 50.60 21.95 38.07
N LYS A 488 49.66 22.38 37.26
CA LYS A 488 48.30 22.60 37.70
C LYS A 488 47.30 21.51 37.28
N GLU A 489 47.59 20.86 36.13
CA GLU A 489 46.66 19.94 35.47
C GLU A 489 47.07 18.48 35.63
N LEU A 490 48.30 18.23 36.12
CA LEU A 490 48.78 16.89 36.47
C LEU A 490 48.81 16.67 37.96
N GLU A 491 48.29 15.51 38.35
CA GLU A 491 48.36 14.99 39.71
C GLU A 491 49.23 13.74 39.70
N LYS A 492 50.01 13.56 40.81
CA LYS A 492 50.89 12.38 40.98
C LYS A 492 50.37 11.57 42.15
N ASP A 493 50.18 10.28 41.95
CA ASP A 493 50.04 9.34 43.06
C ASP A 493 51.33 8.50 43.19
N ASP A 494 51.32 7.49 44.05
CA ASP A 494 52.51 6.65 44.29
C ASP A 494 52.93 5.81 43.07
N GLU A 495 52.06 5.61 42.09
CA GLU A 495 52.34 4.73 40.94
C GLU A 495 52.27 5.44 39.58
N TYR A 496 51.36 6.40 39.39
CA TYR A 496 51.03 7.00 38.11
C TYR A 496 50.94 8.53 38.12
N VAL A 497 51.10 9.11 36.94
CA VAL A 497 50.72 10.52 36.71
C VAL A 497 49.30 10.54 36.16
N TRP A 498 48.46 11.44 36.67
CA TRP A 498 47.07 11.63 36.25
C TRP A 498 46.90 13.04 35.65
N ALA A 499 46.13 13.12 34.58
CA ALA A 499 45.72 14.40 34.06
C ALA A 499 44.30 14.70 34.47
N ASN A 500 44.07 15.80 35.17
CA ASN A 500 42.77 16.34 35.46
C ASN A 500 42.38 17.23 34.29
N VAL A 501 41.60 16.67 33.35
CA VAL A 501 41.17 17.34 32.12
C VAL A 501 39.79 17.92 32.36
N LYS A 502 39.72 19.24 32.30
CA LYS A 502 38.44 19.94 32.28
C LYS A 502 38.02 20.18 30.85
N THR A 503 36.99 19.46 30.43
CA THR A 503 36.39 19.66 29.13
C THR A 503 35.21 20.62 29.27
N VAL A 504 35.30 21.77 28.65
CA VAL A 504 34.20 22.74 28.62
C VAL A 504 33.06 22.17 27.78
N GLY A 505 31.86 22.18 28.34
CA GLY A 505 30.68 21.70 27.65
C GLY A 505 30.42 22.52 26.38
N LYS A 506 30.04 21.85 25.28
CA LYS A 506 29.61 22.52 24.06
C LYS A 506 28.27 23.24 24.30
N SER A 507 28.01 24.30 23.55
CA SER A 507 26.69 24.91 23.52
C SER A 507 25.65 23.91 23.00
N ALA A 508 24.40 23.97 23.46
CA ALA A 508 23.31 23.10 22.98
C ALA A 508 23.13 23.27 21.47
N SER A 509 23.29 24.50 20.95
CA SER A 509 23.20 24.77 19.52
C SER A 509 24.28 24.05 18.71
N GLU A 510 25.50 23.91 19.24
CA GLU A 510 26.57 23.12 18.59
C GLU A 510 26.28 21.63 18.65
N VAL A 511 25.79 21.12 19.78
CA VAL A 511 25.38 19.72 19.91
C VAL A 511 24.29 19.39 18.88
N MET A 512 23.25 20.20 18.83
CA MET A 512 22.14 19.98 17.90
C MET A 512 22.59 20.13 16.43
N ARG A 513 23.46 21.07 16.09
CA ARG A 513 24.05 21.20 14.75
C ARG A 513 24.74 19.91 14.30
N ASP A 514 25.50 19.28 15.22
CA ASP A 514 26.30 18.10 14.92
C ASP A 514 25.42 16.81 14.86
N GLU A 515 24.28 16.78 15.58
CA GLU A 515 23.42 15.58 15.72
C GLU A 515 22.17 15.59 14.83
N LEU A 516 21.53 16.74 14.57
CA LEU A 516 20.29 16.80 13.77
C LEU A 516 20.42 16.20 12.35
N PRO A 517 21.55 16.39 11.63
CA PRO A 517 21.73 15.68 10.37
C PRO A 517 21.60 14.16 10.50
N LYS A 518 22.16 13.59 11.56
CA LYS A 518 22.13 12.15 11.81
C LYS A 518 20.71 11.68 12.13
N VAL A 519 19.93 12.49 12.86
CA VAL A 519 18.49 12.19 13.07
C VAL A 519 17.78 12.04 11.73
N VAL A 520 17.87 13.06 10.85
CA VAL A 520 17.19 13.04 9.55
C VAL A 520 17.66 11.85 8.70
N GLU A 521 18.97 11.58 8.64
CA GLU A 521 19.55 10.51 7.83
C GLU A 521 19.30 9.10 8.40
N SER A 522 18.99 8.99 9.69
CA SER A 522 18.72 7.70 10.35
C SER A 522 17.28 7.21 10.19
N ILE A 523 16.35 8.08 9.80
CA ILE A 523 14.92 7.73 9.65
C ILE A 523 14.78 6.69 8.54
N LYS A 524 14.05 5.60 8.85
CA LYS A 524 13.81 4.49 7.92
C LYS A 524 12.33 4.34 7.61
N PHE A 525 12.03 4.09 6.36
CA PHE A 525 10.70 3.81 5.87
C PHE A 525 10.67 2.47 5.15
N ILE A 526 9.49 1.87 5.04
CA ILE A 526 9.29 0.61 4.30
C ILE A 526 9.62 0.80 2.82
N LYS A 527 9.20 1.94 2.26
CA LYS A 527 9.53 2.35 0.89
C LYS A 527 10.15 3.74 0.92
N THR A 528 11.17 3.94 0.09
CA THR A 528 11.86 5.24 -0.07
C THR A 528 12.02 5.56 -1.53
N MET A 529 12.06 6.84 -1.84
CA MET A 529 12.28 7.35 -3.19
C MET A 529 13.43 8.34 -3.25
N ARG A 530 14.02 8.47 -4.42
CA ARG A 530 14.95 9.53 -4.79
C ARG A 530 14.17 10.64 -5.50
N TRP A 531 14.61 11.87 -5.34
CA TRP A 531 13.96 13.03 -6.01
C TRP A 531 14.97 14.03 -6.57
N GLN A 532 16.25 13.88 -6.26
CA GLN A 532 17.33 14.75 -6.71
C GLN A 532 18.30 13.99 -7.62
N LEU A 533 19.19 14.72 -8.25
CA LEU A 533 20.27 14.15 -9.07
C LEU A 533 21.31 13.37 -8.24
N ASN A 534 21.38 13.62 -6.93
CA ASN A 534 22.25 12.85 -6.02
C ASN A 534 21.60 11.50 -5.71
N GLU A 535 22.24 10.43 -6.13
CA GLU A 535 21.72 9.07 -6.02
C GLU A 535 21.63 8.52 -4.59
N ASP A 536 22.32 9.13 -3.63
CA ASP A 536 22.41 8.63 -2.26
C ASP A 536 21.30 9.19 -1.35
N ASN A 537 20.61 10.26 -1.77
CA ASN A 537 19.53 10.86 -0.99
C ASN A 537 18.20 10.13 -1.24
N ALA A 538 17.68 9.50 -0.20
CA ALA A 538 16.39 8.81 -0.23
C ALA A 538 15.59 9.08 1.05
N PHE A 539 14.28 9.31 0.88
CA PHE A 539 13.32 9.53 1.96
C PHE A 539 11.96 8.97 1.52
N SER A 540 10.95 8.97 2.39
CA SER A 540 9.59 8.51 1.97
C SER A 540 9.03 9.39 0.85
N ARG A 541 9.11 10.70 1.02
CA ARG A 541 8.74 11.72 0.02
C ARG A 541 9.81 12.82 0.01
N PRO A 542 9.87 13.68 -1.01
CA PRO A 542 10.89 14.71 -1.12
C PRO A 542 10.99 15.63 0.11
N LEU A 543 12.21 15.75 0.64
CA LEU A 543 12.52 16.72 1.67
C LEU A 543 12.58 18.12 1.05
N ARG A 544 11.91 19.10 1.64
CA ARG A 544 11.75 20.43 1.07
C ARG A 544 12.38 21.55 1.88
N TRP A 545 12.29 21.50 3.21
CA TRP A 545 12.94 22.47 4.07
C TRP A 545 13.37 21.83 5.40
N LEU A 546 14.33 22.46 6.05
CA LEU A 546 14.76 22.12 7.39
C LEU A 546 14.86 23.40 8.20
N PHE A 547 14.42 23.37 9.44
CA PHE A 547 14.48 24.49 10.36
C PHE A 547 14.86 23.98 11.75
N ALA A 548 15.76 24.72 12.45
CA ALA A 548 16.01 24.50 13.86
C ALA A 548 16.39 25.82 14.55
N CYS A 549 15.87 26.01 15.75
CA CYS A 549 16.11 27.22 16.54
C CYS A 549 16.17 26.90 18.04
N HIS A 550 17.14 27.47 18.77
CA HIS A 550 17.25 27.45 20.22
C HIS A 550 17.17 28.88 20.76
N GLY A 551 16.06 29.21 21.42
CA GLY A 551 15.79 30.62 21.80
C GLY A 551 15.70 31.52 20.56
N GLN A 552 16.74 32.35 20.35
CA GLN A 552 16.89 33.20 19.15
C GLN A 552 18.01 32.73 18.22
N SER A 553 18.72 31.66 18.59
CA SER A 553 19.82 31.12 17.80
C SER A 553 19.30 30.15 16.74
N ILE A 554 19.37 30.54 15.48
CA ILE A 554 19.09 29.63 14.34
C ILE A 554 20.28 28.68 14.19
N ILE A 555 19.98 27.38 14.06
CA ILE A 555 20.98 26.32 13.98
C ILE A 555 21.20 25.91 12.52
N PRO A 556 22.34 26.25 11.92
CA PRO A 556 22.64 25.88 10.54
C PRO A 556 23.19 24.45 10.46
N PHE A 557 22.52 23.62 9.64
CA PHE A 557 22.95 22.26 9.33
C PHE A 557 22.45 21.85 7.93
N SER A 558 22.83 20.68 7.46
CA SER A 558 22.34 20.13 6.18
C SER A 558 22.16 18.63 6.29
N ALA A 559 21.07 18.12 5.74
CA ALA A 559 20.80 16.70 5.64
C ALA A 559 20.12 16.38 4.30
N LEU A 560 20.43 15.24 3.72
CA LEU A 560 19.87 14.75 2.45
C LEU A 560 19.85 15.80 1.32
N GLY A 561 20.88 16.65 1.26
CA GLY A 561 21.02 17.69 0.23
C GLY A 561 20.20 18.97 0.46
N VAL A 562 19.47 19.07 1.56
CA VAL A 562 18.72 20.26 1.98
C VAL A 562 19.45 20.95 3.12
N SER A 563 19.65 22.28 3.03
CA SER A 563 20.22 23.09 4.09
C SER A 563 19.13 23.72 4.93
N SER A 564 19.33 23.75 6.25
CA SER A 564 18.43 24.45 7.14
C SER A 564 18.48 25.97 6.89
N SER A 565 17.38 26.63 7.17
CA SER A 565 17.23 28.07 7.09
C SER A 565 16.41 28.58 8.28
N ASN A 566 16.20 29.85 8.35
CA ASN A 566 15.25 30.46 9.29
C ASN A 566 13.85 30.66 8.68
N VAL A 567 13.52 29.85 7.67
CA VAL A 567 12.22 29.93 6.99
C VAL A 567 11.47 28.63 7.23
N THR A 568 10.23 28.74 7.69
CA THR A 568 9.25 27.66 7.72
C THR A 568 8.13 27.92 6.71
N ARG A 569 7.30 26.93 6.46
CA ARG A 569 6.19 27.02 5.49
C ARG A 569 4.83 26.80 6.17
N GLY A 570 3.86 27.58 5.75
CA GLY A 570 2.46 27.45 6.15
C GLY A 570 1.76 26.30 5.43
N LEU A 571 0.44 26.36 5.42
CA LEU A 571 -0.40 25.47 4.64
C LEU A 571 0.00 25.50 3.15
N ARG A 572 -0.32 24.43 2.42
CA ARG A 572 -0.16 24.44 0.96
C ARG A 572 -1.00 25.54 0.35
N PRO A 573 -0.40 26.46 -0.43
CA PRO A 573 -1.19 27.45 -1.14
C PRO A 573 -1.96 26.80 -2.29
N PRO A 574 -3.11 27.33 -2.65
CA PRO A 574 -3.82 26.93 -3.86
C PRO A 574 -3.05 27.37 -5.13
N GLY A 575 -3.15 26.57 -6.18
CA GLY A 575 -2.67 26.95 -7.51
C GLY A 575 -1.16 27.16 -7.63
N LEU A 576 -0.78 28.15 -8.43
CA LEU A 576 0.61 28.57 -8.67
C LEU A 576 1.15 29.58 -7.64
N GLU A 577 0.38 29.87 -6.62
CA GLU A 577 0.85 30.80 -5.59
C GLU A 577 2.14 30.28 -4.93
N ALA A 578 3.04 31.18 -4.60
CA ALA A 578 4.25 30.81 -3.87
C ALA A 578 3.87 30.24 -2.49
N PRO A 579 4.60 29.25 -1.98
CA PRO A 579 4.39 28.75 -0.63
C PRO A 579 4.37 29.92 0.37
N VAL A 580 3.44 29.89 1.32
CA VAL A 580 3.45 30.83 2.43
C VAL A 580 4.70 30.52 3.26
N GLU A 581 5.69 31.40 3.17
CA GLU A 581 6.95 31.29 3.88
C GLU A 581 7.02 32.34 4.97
N GLU A 582 7.36 31.92 6.19
CA GLU A 582 7.57 32.83 7.31
C GLU A 582 9.04 32.80 7.76
N THR A 583 9.59 34.00 7.92
CA THR A 583 10.94 34.16 8.48
C THR A 583 10.86 34.13 10.00
N VAL A 584 11.31 33.07 10.59
CA VAL A 584 11.30 32.80 12.01
C VAL A 584 12.58 33.31 12.65
N ASN A 585 12.48 34.14 13.66
CA ASN A 585 13.63 34.68 14.38
C ASN A 585 13.83 34.05 15.76
N ASN A 586 12.81 33.38 16.28
CA ASN A 586 12.84 32.69 17.57
C ASN A 586 11.73 31.63 17.64
N VAL A 587 11.76 30.80 18.69
CA VAL A 587 10.82 29.71 18.87
C VAL A 587 9.37 30.21 18.98
N GLN A 588 9.14 31.37 19.60
CA GLN A 588 7.79 31.90 19.76
C GLN A 588 7.20 32.35 18.43
N ASP A 589 8.00 32.92 17.53
CA ASP A 589 7.56 33.28 16.18
C ASP A 589 7.07 32.04 15.44
N TYR A 590 7.81 30.91 15.54
CA TYR A 590 7.41 29.65 14.95
C TYR A 590 6.06 29.15 15.47
N LEU A 591 5.90 29.09 16.79
CA LEU A 591 4.66 28.58 17.39
C LEU A 591 3.45 29.47 17.03
N SER A 592 3.64 30.80 17.06
CA SER A 592 2.60 31.78 16.70
C SER A 592 2.22 31.66 15.22
N PHE A 593 3.18 31.38 14.35
CA PHE A 593 2.92 31.16 12.94
C PHE A 593 2.12 29.88 12.71
N MET A 594 2.48 28.76 13.35
CA MET A 594 1.71 27.51 13.25
C MET A 594 0.27 27.68 13.74
N GLU A 595 0.07 28.38 14.85
CA GLU A 595 -1.26 28.71 15.37
C GLU A 595 -2.07 29.59 14.40
N LYS A 596 -1.45 30.62 13.84
CA LYS A 596 -2.08 31.50 12.84
C LYS A 596 -2.53 30.73 11.59
N GLU A 597 -1.71 29.81 11.12
CA GLU A 597 -2.03 28.94 9.96
C GLU A 597 -3.01 27.81 10.33
N GLY A 598 -3.34 27.62 11.61
CA GLY A 598 -4.23 26.57 12.08
C GLY A 598 -3.63 25.17 11.96
N ILE A 599 -2.28 25.06 11.93
CA ILE A 599 -1.57 23.79 11.80
C ILE A 599 -1.46 23.13 13.16
N VAL A 600 -2.06 21.97 13.34
CA VAL A 600 -2.03 21.18 14.58
C VAL A 600 -1.05 20.02 14.42
N ALA A 601 0.20 20.21 14.85
CA ALA A 601 1.23 19.20 14.74
C ALA A 601 1.05 18.04 15.75
N ASP A 602 0.51 18.32 16.93
CA ASP A 602 0.18 17.31 17.94
C ASP A 602 -0.90 16.36 17.40
N LEU A 603 -0.55 15.09 17.21
CA LEU A 603 -1.43 14.10 16.60
C LEU A 603 -2.64 13.77 17.49
N ASP A 604 -2.45 13.69 18.81
CA ASP A 604 -3.54 13.36 19.73
C ASP A 604 -4.51 14.52 19.88
N ALA A 605 -4.02 15.76 19.92
CA ALA A 605 -4.85 16.94 19.90
C ALA A 605 -5.68 17.00 18.60
N ARG A 606 -5.06 16.74 17.45
CA ARG A 606 -5.74 16.73 16.15
C ARG A 606 -6.80 15.62 16.06
N LYS A 607 -6.51 14.40 16.52
CA LYS A 607 -7.48 13.30 16.60
C LYS A 607 -8.67 13.66 17.48
N ASN A 608 -8.43 14.25 18.65
CA ASN A 608 -9.50 14.64 19.58
C ASN A 608 -10.39 15.74 18.98
N GLU A 609 -9.81 16.70 18.27
CA GLU A 609 -10.55 17.74 17.57
C GLU A 609 -11.43 17.15 16.46
N ILE A 610 -10.85 16.32 15.58
CA ILE A 610 -11.57 15.62 14.50
C ILE A 610 -12.71 14.79 15.08
N TRP A 611 -12.46 14.00 16.09
CA TRP A 611 -13.47 13.14 16.69
C TRP A 611 -14.62 13.93 17.32
N SER A 612 -14.32 14.98 18.09
CA SER A 612 -15.33 15.80 18.73
C SER A 612 -16.23 16.51 17.72
N ASN A 613 -15.64 17.03 16.64
CA ASN A 613 -16.36 17.66 15.54
C ASN A 613 -17.24 16.64 14.79
N ALA A 614 -16.70 15.45 14.50
CA ALA A 614 -17.44 14.39 13.82
C ALA A 614 -18.67 13.94 14.64
N VAL A 615 -18.49 13.69 15.93
CA VAL A 615 -19.59 13.32 16.84
C VAL A 615 -20.62 14.45 16.96
N SER A 616 -20.17 15.70 16.99
CA SER A 616 -21.07 16.85 17.06
C SER A 616 -21.96 16.95 15.81
N LEU A 617 -21.37 16.79 14.61
CA LEU A 617 -22.11 16.82 13.35
C LEU A 617 -23.07 15.62 13.24
N ALA A 618 -22.65 14.42 13.62
CA ALA A 618 -23.55 13.25 13.62
C ALA A 618 -24.76 13.47 14.53
N LYS A 619 -24.56 14.06 15.72
CA LYS A 619 -25.65 14.39 16.64
C LYS A 619 -26.63 15.41 16.05
N SER A 620 -26.18 16.34 15.23
CA SER A 620 -27.05 17.37 14.63
C SER A 620 -28.12 16.77 13.71
N VAL A 621 -27.87 15.57 13.16
CA VAL A 621 -28.82 14.81 12.32
C VAL A 621 -29.47 13.63 13.07
N GLY A 622 -29.33 13.60 14.41
CA GLY A 622 -29.91 12.55 15.24
C GLY A 622 -29.16 11.23 15.23
N GLY A 623 -27.96 11.19 14.71
CA GLY A 623 -27.12 10.01 14.57
C GLY A 623 -25.95 9.93 15.55
N ILE A 624 -25.18 8.87 15.42
CA ILE A 624 -23.91 8.64 16.12
C ILE A 624 -22.87 8.15 15.13
N ILE A 625 -21.59 8.33 15.47
CA ILE A 625 -20.48 7.66 14.80
C ILE A 625 -20.07 6.47 15.65
N PRO A 626 -19.99 5.23 15.11
CA PRO A 626 -19.54 4.06 15.87
C PRO A 626 -18.15 4.24 16.46
N GLU A 627 -17.99 3.90 17.76
CA GLU A 627 -16.71 4.03 18.49
C GLU A 627 -15.57 3.21 17.87
N ALA A 628 -15.88 2.12 17.17
CA ALA A 628 -14.89 1.33 16.43
C ALA A 628 -14.05 2.17 15.43
N ASN A 629 -14.58 3.30 14.95
CA ASN A 629 -13.83 4.20 14.05
C ASN A 629 -12.71 4.98 14.78
N LYS A 630 -12.66 4.92 16.10
CA LYS A 630 -11.65 5.54 16.97
C LYS A 630 -10.52 4.57 17.36
N GLU A 631 -10.66 3.29 17.08
CA GLU A 631 -9.65 2.29 17.41
C GLU A 631 -8.32 2.59 16.71
N SER A 632 -7.21 2.22 17.35
CA SER A 632 -5.88 2.43 16.81
C SER A 632 -5.70 1.72 15.46
N GLY A 633 -5.25 2.46 14.46
CA GLY A 633 -5.08 1.97 13.10
C GLY A 633 -6.35 1.95 12.25
N ASP A 634 -7.48 2.51 12.73
CA ASP A 634 -8.71 2.64 11.95
C ASP A 634 -8.86 4.07 11.38
N LEU A 635 -10.05 4.40 10.91
CA LEU A 635 -10.39 5.57 10.10
C LEU A 635 -9.93 6.90 10.71
N LEU A 636 -10.05 7.09 12.03
CA LEU A 636 -9.62 8.31 12.70
C LEU A 636 -8.11 8.55 12.55
N ASP A 637 -7.32 7.49 12.70
CA ASP A 637 -5.87 7.56 12.55
C ASP A 637 -5.47 7.92 11.11
N GLU A 638 -6.15 7.32 10.14
CA GLU A 638 -5.90 7.60 8.73
C GLU A 638 -6.28 9.04 8.38
N VAL A 639 -7.48 9.49 8.75
CA VAL A 639 -7.96 10.85 8.46
C VAL A 639 -7.08 11.90 9.14
N ALA A 640 -6.71 11.71 10.41
CA ALA A 640 -5.87 12.65 11.13
C ALA A 640 -4.49 12.84 10.48
N ASN A 641 -3.94 11.78 9.87
CA ASN A 641 -2.65 11.83 9.20
C ASN A 641 -2.73 12.22 7.70
N LEU A 642 -3.91 12.56 7.20
CA LEU A 642 -4.11 13.17 5.88
C LEU A 642 -4.33 14.69 5.95
N LEU A 643 -4.40 15.29 7.14
CA LEU A 643 -4.77 16.68 7.36
C LEU A 643 -3.67 17.44 8.11
N GLU A 644 -3.43 18.69 7.71
CA GLU A 644 -2.69 19.68 8.51
C GLU A 644 -3.64 20.48 9.40
N THR A 645 -4.84 20.76 8.89
CA THR A 645 -5.98 21.39 9.59
C THR A 645 -7.27 20.78 9.05
N GLY A 646 -8.23 20.48 9.91
CA GLY A 646 -9.46 19.78 9.53
C GLY A 646 -10.70 20.66 9.61
N LYS A 647 -11.32 21.00 8.47
CA LYS A 647 -12.65 21.59 8.42
C LYS A 647 -13.71 20.51 8.34
N PRO A 648 -14.62 20.40 9.33
CA PRO A 648 -15.65 19.36 9.34
C PRO A 648 -16.74 19.67 8.30
N VAL A 649 -17.15 18.65 7.57
CA VAL A 649 -18.18 18.67 6.52
C VAL A 649 -19.20 17.58 6.79
N LEU A 650 -20.48 17.95 6.89
CA LEU A 650 -21.61 17.02 6.96
C LEU A 650 -22.22 16.88 5.56
N GLY A 651 -22.07 15.71 4.96
CA GLY A 651 -22.65 15.38 3.66
C GLY A 651 -23.88 14.49 3.78
N GLU A 652 -24.62 14.43 2.67
CA GLU A 652 -25.83 13.62 2.51
C GLU A 652 -25.80 12.88 1.18
N PHE A 653 -26.41 11.70 1.13
CA PHE A 653 -26.63 10.97 -0.11
C PHE A 653 -28.09 10.57 -0.22
N GLU A 654 -28.56 10.25 -1.42
CA GLU A 654 -29.95 9.94 -1.68
C GLU A 654 -30.39 8.67 -0.94
N ALA A 655 -31.51 8.76 -0.21
CA ALA A 655 -32.03 7.70 0.64
C ALA A 655 -32.29 6.37 -0.13
N GLN A 656 -32.45 6.42 -1.46
CA GLN A 656 -32.61 5.21 -2.27
C GLN A 656 -31.44 4.23 -2.15
N TYR A 657 -30.21 4.71 -1.88
CA TYR A 657 -29.03 3.86 -1.73
C TYR A 657 -29.03 3.06 -0.44
N LEU A 658 -29.83 3.43 0.57
CA LEU A 658 -30.01 2.65 1.80
C LEU A 658 -30.65 1.25 1.52
N ASN A 659 -31.17 1.02 0.31
CA ASN A 659 -31.60 -0.32 -0.12
C ASN A 659 -30.44 -1.26 -0.45
N LEU A 660 -29.23 -0.75 -0.59
CA LEU A 660 -28.02 -1.56 -0.72
C LEU A 660 -27.62 -2.15 0.64
N PRO A 661 -26.87 -3.27 0.66
CA PRO A 661 -26.34 -3.79 1.91
C PRO A 661 -25.51 -2.74 2.66
N LYS A 662 -25.75 -2.64 3.98
CA LYS A 662 -25.05 -1.67 4.85
C LYS A 662 -23.53 -1.78 4.71
N GLU A 663 -23.00 -3.00 4.62
CA GLU A 663 -21.57 -3.30 4.52
C GLU A 663 -20.96 -2.76 3.22
N VAL A 664 -21.72 -2.75 2.13
CA VAL A 664 -21.30 -2.14 0.85
C VAL A 664 -21.15 -0.64 1.04
N LEU A 665 -22.17 0.02 1.60
CA LEU A 665 -22.16 1.47 1.81
C LEU A 665 -21.03 1.90 2.74
N ILE A 666 -20.84 1.20 3.86
CA ILE A 666 -19.75 1.46 4.81
C ILE A 666 -18.37 1.22 4.18
N THR A 667 -18.22 0.16 3.38
CA THR A 667 -16.94 -0.12 2.71
C THR A 667 -16.56 1.01 1.76
N VAL A 668 -17.50 1.50 0.97
CA VAL A 668 -17.27 2.63 0.08
C VAL A 668 -16.92 3.89 0.87
N MET A 669 -17.67 4.23 1.92
CA MET A 669 -17.41 5.40 2.75
C MET A 669 -16.04 5.33 3.44
N LYS A 670 -15.77 4.25 4.18
CA LYS A 670 -14.56 4.14 5.00
C LYS A 670 -13.31 3.91 4.16
N LYS A 671 -13.32 2.88 3.29
CA LYS A 671 -12.10 2.44 2.61
C LYS A 671 -11.76 3.24 1.36
N HIS A 672 -12.79 3.70 0.63
CA HIS A 672 -12.54 4.42 -0.61
C HIS A 672 -12.56 5.93 -0.45
N GLN A 673 -13.39 6.46 0.47
CA GLN A 673 -13.57 7.91 0.61
C GLN A 673 -13.03 8.49 1.93
N ARG A 674 -12.71 7.68 2.93
CA ARG A 674 -12.28 8.09 4.28
C ARG A 674 -13.34 8.95 4.96
N TYR A 675 -14.62 8.59 4.79
CA TYR A 675 -15.74 9.24 5.44
C TYR A 675 -16.22 8.45 6.64
N PHE A 676 -16.64 9.15 7.69
CA PHE A 676 -17.24 8.57 8.87
C PHE A 676 -18.74 8.32 8.60
N PRO A 677 -19.18 7.04 8.62
CA PRO A 677 -20.60 6.72 8.48
C PRO A 677 -21.38 7.17 9.71
N VAL A 678 -22.60 7.66 9.50
CA VAL A 678 -23.52 8.08 10.57
C VAL A 678 -24.60 7.01 10.75
N GLU A 679 -24.75 6.49 11.96
CA GLU A 679 -25.73 5.46 12.30
C GLU A 679 -26.81 6.00 13.24
N ASN A 680 -28.01 5.45 13.13
CA ASN A 680 -29.11 5.74 14.05
C ASN A 680 -28.81 5.11 15.41
N LYS A 681 -28.82 5.94 16.45
CA LYS A 681 -28.50 5.50 17.82
C LYS A 681 -29.43 4.39 18.35
N ALA A 682 -30.69 4.34 17.88
CA ALA A 682 -31.70 3.44 18.45
C ALA A 682 -31.62 2.02 17.92
N ASN A 683 -31.31 1.84 16.63
CA ASN A 683 -31.35 0.55 15.97
C ASN A 683 -30.03 0.18 15.23
N GLY A 684 -29.02 1.06 15.22
CA GLY A 684 -27.76 0.85 14.56
C GLY A 684 -27.85 0.83 13.02
N GLU A 685 -28.98 1.22 12.42
CA GLU A 685 -29.09 1.35 10.98
C GLU A 685 -28.35 2.56 10.47
N LEU A 686 -27.83 2.47 9.24
CA LEU A 686 -27.13 3.56 8.58
C LEU A 686 -28.12 4.69 8.24
N LEU A 687 -27.76 5.92 8.54
CA LEU A 687 -28.43 7.12 8.03
C LEU A 687 -27.84 7.49 6.68
N ASN A 688 -28.58 8.25 5.88
CA ASN A 688 -28.10 8.77 4.60
C ASN A 688 -27.17 10.00 4.74
N ASN A 689 -26.42 10.05 5.84
CA ASN A 689 -25.46 11.10 6.14
C ASN A 689 -24.06 10.50 6.37
N PHE A 690 -23.05 11.32 6.11
CA PHE A 690 -21.66 11.02 6.41
C PHE A 690 -20.93 12.26 6.90
N VAL A 691 -19.85 12.08 7.65
CA VAL A 691 -18.97 13.19 8.03
C VAL A 691 -17.62 12.99 7.37
N THR A 692 -17.10 14.08 6.80
CA THR A 692 -15.74 14.15 6.27
C THR A 692 -15.05 15.44 6.73
N PHE A 693 -13.77 15.58 6.42
CA PHE A 693 -12.97 16.73 6.79
C PHE A 693 -12.21 17.23 5.57
N ALA A 694 -12.31 18.51 5.26
CA ALA A 694 -11.52 19.17 4.25
C ALA A 694 -10.18 19.67 4.83
N ASN A 695 -9.14 19.72 4.01
CA ASN A 695 -7.80 20.17 4.40
C ASN A 695 -7.52 21.58 3.92
N GLY A 696 -7.34 22.52 4.84
CA GLY A 696 -6.96 23.88 4.53
C GLY A 696 -8.13 24.84 4.26
N PRO A 697 -7.83 26.05 3.75
CA PRO A 697 -8.83 27.06 3.43
C PRO A 697 -9.58 26.65 2.15
N CYS A 698 -10.86 26.33 2.26
CA CYS A 698 -11.75 25.95 1.16
C CYS A 698 -13.17 26.44 1.40
N ASP A 699 -14.01 26.45 0.37
CA ASP A 699 -15.46 26.66 0.51
C ASP A 699 -16.12 25.33 0.91
N VAL A 700 -16.58 25.28 2.16
CA VAL A 700 -17.21 24.07 2.72
C VAL A 700 -18.44 23.64 1.90
N SER A 701 -19.15 24.57 1.28
CA SER A 701 -20.33 24.26 0.46
C SER A 701 -19.94 23.59 -0.87
N ALA A 702 -18.88 24.08 -1.51
CA ALA A 702 -18.34 23.48 -2.72
C ALA A 702 -17.79 22.09 -2.44
N VAL A 703 -16.97 21.97 -1.38
CA VAL A 703 -16.41 20.68 -0.95
C VAL A 703 -17.49 19.67 -0.58
N LYS A 704 -18.56 20.10 0.11
CA LYS A 704 -19.71 19.24 0.42
C LYS A 704 -20.34 18.71 -0.86
N ALA A 705 -20.66 19.59 -1.81
CA ALA A 705 -21.29 19.20 -3.07
C ALA A 705 -20.41 18.21 -3.87
N GLY A 706 -19.09 18.44 -3.92
CA GLY A 706 -18.14 17.55 -4.54
C GLY A 706 -18.09 16.17 -3.89
N ASN A 707 -17.99 16.10 -2.56
CA ASN A 707 -17.97 14.83 -1.82
C ASN A 707 -19.29 14.04 -1.98
N GLU A 708 -20.45 14.72 -1.98
CA GLU A 708 -21.76 14.11 -2.23
C GLU A 708 -21.84 13.54 -3.65
N ALA A 709 -21.34 14.27 -4.65
CA ALA A 709 -21.31 13.80 -6.05
C ALA A 709 -20.42 12.56 -6.21
N VAL A 710 -19.24 12.55 -5.59
CA VAL A 710 -18.33 11.40 -5.61
C VAL A 710 -18.97 10.17 -4.96
N LEU A 711 -19.60 10.34 -3.81
CA LEU A 711 -20.26 9.24 -3.12
C LEU A 711 -21.45 8.71 -3.92
N ARG A 712 -22.24 9.59 -4.53
CA ARG A 712 -23.33 9.24 -5.46
C ARG A 712 -22.80 8.38 -6.61
N ALA A 713 -21.73 8.79 -7.26
CA ALA A 713 -21.13 8.05 -8.36
C ALA A 713 -20.71 6.64 -7.93
N ARG A 714 -20.06 6.51 -6.78
CA ARG A 714 -19.66 5.20 -6.21
C ARG A 714 -20.85 4.32 -5.86
N TYR A 715 -21.92 4.92 -5.32
CA TYR A 715 -23.14 4.18 -4.99
C TYR A 715 -23.96 3.79 -6.22
N GLN A 716 -23.93 4.56 -7.29
CA GLN A 716 -24.50 4.19 -8.57
C GLN A 716 -23.80 2.96 -9.14
N ASP A 717 -22.46 2.92 -9.09
CA ASP A 717 -21.68 1.74 -9.49
C ASP A 717 -22.06 0.52 -8.65
N ALA A 718 -22.07 0.67 -7.33
CA ALA A 718 -22.43 -0.41 -6.42
C ALA A 718 -23.87 -0.90 -6.65
N LYS A 719 -24.81 0.01 -6.90
CA LYS A 719 -26.21 -0.32 -7.23
C LYS A 719 -26.30 -1.12 -8.52
N PHE A 720 -25.58 -0.71 -9.55
CA PHE A 720 -25.54 -1.41 -10.83
C PHE A 720 -25.06 -2.86 -10.66
N PHE A 721 -23.94 -3.05 -9.97
CA PHE A 721 -23.42 -4.41 -9.72
C PHE A 721 -24.39 -5.25 -8.88
N TYR A 722 -24.91 -4.66 -7.81
CA TYR A 722 -25.83 -5.34 -6.92
C TYR A 722 -27.13 -5.78 -7.61
N GLU A 723 -27.74 -4.91 -8.42
CA GLU A 723 -28.96 -5.22 -9.16
C GLU A 723 -28.72 -6.29 -10.23
N ASN A 724 -27.56 -6.31 -10.86
CA ASN A 724 -27.19 -7.35 -11.80
C ASN A 724 -26.97 -8.70 -11.11
N ASP A 725 -26.23 -8.70 -10.00
CA ASP A 725 -25.98 -9.91 -9.24
C ASP A 725 -27.28 -10.51 -8.66
N CYS A 726 -28.24 -9.67 -8.23
CA CYS A 726 -29.55 -10.13 -7.73
C CYS A 726 -30.47 -10.78 -8.77
N LYS A 727 -30.12 -10.76 -10.05
CA LYS A 727 -30.83 -11.51 -11.10
C LYS A 727 -30.46 -12.98 -11.10
N GLU A 728 -29.37 -13.34 -10.44
CA GLU A 728 -28.83 -14.70 -10.33
C GLU A 728 -28.89 -15.21 -8.89
N THR A 729 -28.83 -16.52 -8.73
CA THR A 729 -28.68 -17.17 -7.42
C THR A 729 -27.25 -17.61 -7.23
N LEU A 730 -26.83 -17.89 -5.98
CA LEU A 730 -25.50 -18.46 -5.71
C LEU A 730 -25.32 -19.80 -6.43
N GLU A 731 -26.38 -20.58 -6.59
CA GLU A 731 -26.34 -21.82 -7.37
C GLU A 731 -26.04 -21.59 -8.85
N THR A 732 -26.51 -20.49 -9.44
CA THR A 732 -26.22 -20.15 -10.85
C THR A 732 -24.85 -19.48 -11.00
N LEU A 733 -24.36 -18.81 -9.96
CA LEU A 733 -23.00 -18.22 -9.93
C LEU A 733 -21.92 -19.30 -9.73
N ARG A 734 -22.21 -20.35 -8.97
CA ARG A 734 -21.25 -21.42 -8.63
C ARG A 734 -20.52 -22.02 -9.84
N PRO A 735 -21.17 -22.41 -10.95
CA PRO A 735 -20.47 -22.92 -12.13
C PRO A 735 -19.43 -21.96 -12.72
N LYS A 736 -19.59 -20.64 -12.56
CA LYS A 736 -18.65 -19.63 -13.04
C LYS A 736 -17.30 -19.69 -12.31
N LEU A 737 -17.25 -20.33 -11.12
CA LEU A 737 -16.01 -20.59 -10.38
C LEU A 737 -15.03 -21.51 -11.13
N GLU A 738 -15.48 -22.20 -12.19
CA GLU A 738 -14.56 -22.96 -13.06
C GLU A 738 -13.54 -22.05 -13.75
N GLY A 739 -13.92 -20.80 -14.03
CA GLY A 739 -13.01 -19.78 -14.59
C GLY A 739 -11.95 -19.26 -13.58
N ILE A 740 -12.15 -19.50 -12.29
CA ILE A 740 -11.24 -19.02 -11.23
C ILE A 740 -10.32 -20.17 -10.81
N THR A 741 -9.04 -20.10 -11.18
CA THR A 741 -8.06 -21.13 -10.80
C THR A 741 -7.71 -21.01 -9.31
N PHE A 742 -7.92 -22.09 -8.54
CA PHE A 742 -7.40 -22.16 -7.16
C PHE A 742 -5.90 -22.41 -7.17
N GLN A 743 -5.46 -23.51 -7.76
CA GLN A 743 -4.06 -23.87 -7.99
C GLN A 743 -4.00 -24.87 -9.16
N THR A 744 -2.94 -24.83 -9.96
CA THR A 744 -2.86 -25.59 -11.24
C THR A 744 -3.12 -27.09 -11.09
N GLU A 745 -2.55 -27.73 -10.05
CA GLU A 745 -2.67 -29.17 -9.82
C GLU A 745 -3.92 -29.53 -9.01
N LEU A 746 -4.45 -28.58 -8.24
CA LEU A 746 -5.63 -28.73 -7.41
C LEU A 746 -6.92 -28.31 -8.13
N GLY A 747 -6.80 -27.69 -9.31
CA GLY A 747 -7.92 -27.31 -10.18
C GLY A 747 -8.49 -25.92 -9.89
N SER A 748 -9.74 -25.70 -10.33
CA SER A 748 -10.50 -24.45 -10.19
C SER A 748 -11.06 -24.25 -8.77
N MET A 749 -11.55 -23.03 -8.50
CA MET A 749 -12.34 -22.77 -7.29
C MET A 749 -13.61 -23.63 -7.24
N LEU A 750 -14.23 -23.96 -8.38
CA LEU A 750 -15.35 -24.90 -8.43
C LEU A 750 -14.92 -26.27 -7.89
N LYS A 751 -13.80 -26.80 -8.38
CA LYS A 751 -13.26 -28.08 -7.91
C LYS A 751 -12.95 -28.08 -6.41
N LYS A 752 -12.43 -26.97 -5.91
CA LYS A 752 -12.24 -26.78 -4.47
C LYS A 752 -13.57 -26.85 -3.72
N THR A 753 -14.59 -26.11 -4.14
CA THR A 753 -15.91 -26.14 -3.46
C THR A 753 -16.57 -27.51 -3.53
N GLU A 754 -16.37 -28.29 -4.60
CA GLU A 754 -16.83 -29.67 -4.71
C GLU A 754 -16.18 -30.58 -3.65
N ARG A 755 -14.88 -30.47 -3.43
CA ARG A 755 -14.17 -31.21 -2.38
C ARG A 755 -14.64 -30.82 -0.98
N VAL A 756 -14.80 -29.51 -0.72
CA VAL A 756 -15.24 -29.00 0.59
C VAL A 756 -16.67 -29.44 0.87
N GLU A 757 -17.54 -29.45 -0.14
CA GLU A 757 -18.93 -29.98 -0.04
C GLU A 757 -18.95 -31.46 0.40
N ILE A 758 -18.05 -32.30 -0.18
CA ILE A 758 -17.93 -33.73 0.20
C ILE A 758 -17.28 -33.87 1.59
N LEU A 759 -16.37 -32.99 1.96
CA LEU A 759 -15.65 -33.02 3.21
C LEU A 759 -16.51 -32.56 4.41
N ALA A 760 -17.41 -31.61 4.21
CA ALA A 760 -18.21 -31.03 5.28
C ALA A 760 -19.01 -32.07 6.12
N PRO A 761 -19.73 -33.04 5.55
CA PRO A 761 -20.42 -34.06 6.36
C PRO A 761 -19.45 -34.96 7.14
N LYS A 762 -18.27 -35.24 6.62
CA LYS A 762 -17.23 -36.03 7.30
C LYS A 762 -16.68 -35.27 8.51
N VAL A 763 -16.42 -33.97 8.34
CA VAL A 763 -15.99 -33.07 9.42
C VAL A 763 -17.09 -32.94 10.47
N ALA A 764 -18.38 -32.81 10.06
CA ALA A 764 -19.50 -32.75 10.98
C ALA A 764 -19.58 -34.03 11.85
N ALA A 765 -19.42 -35.21 11.24
CA ALA A 765 -19.40 -36.46 11.98
C ALA A 765 -18.21 -36.54 12.95
N ALA A 766 -17.01 -36.14 12.54
CA ALA A 766 -15.84 -36.13 13.40
C ALA A 766 -15.99 -35.19 14.61
N LEU A 767 -16.63 -34.04 14.42
CA LEU A 767 -16.87 -33.05 15.47
C LEU A 767 -18.06 -33.41 16.39
N GLY A 768 -18.76 -34.51 16.13
CA GLY A 768 -19.87 -34.98 16.94
C GLY A 768 -21.26 -34.50 16.50
N TYR A 769 -21.37 -33.85 15.35
CA TYR A 769 -22.64 -33.40 14.77
C TYR A 769 -23.28 -34.40 13.78
N GLY A 770 -22.69 -35.61 13.62
CA GLY A 770 -23.09 -36.58 12.61
C GLY A 770 -24.53 -37.04 12.68
N ASP A 771 -25.13 -37.13 13.89
CA ASP A 771 -26.49 -37.51 14.12
C ASP A 771 -27.51 -36.38 13.90
N GLU A 772 -27.04 -35.14 13.81
CA GLU A 772 -27.88 -33.96 13.59
C GLU A 772 -28.01 -33.63 12.11
N THR A 773 -28.90 -34.38 11.44
CA THR A 773 -29.12 -34.28 9.99
C THR A 773 -29.33 -32.83 9.51
N SER A 774 -29.94 -31.96 10.32
CA SER A 774 -30.17 -30.56 9.95
C SER A 774 -28.87 -29.79 9.90
N ILE A 775 -27.95 -29.97 10.87
CA ILE A 775 -26.64 -29.32 10.91
C ILE A 775 -25.78 -29.80 9.74
N VAL A 776 -25.76 -31.11 9.49
CA VAL A 776 -25.01 -31.70 8.37
C VAL A 776 -25.49 -31.14 7.02
N ASN A 777 -26.81 -31.04 6.80
CA ASN A 777 -27.36 -30.49 5.56
C ASN A 777 -27.05 -29.01 5.40
N MET A 778 -27.19 -28.19 6.47
CA MET A 778 -26.87 -26.78 6.44
C MET A 778 -25.37 -26.54 6.19
N ALA A 779 -24.49 -27.30 6.87
CA ALA A 779 -23.04 -27.22 6.68
C ALA A 779 -22.63 -27.62 5.26
N THR A 780 -23.21 -28.69 4.72
CA THR A 780 -22.96 -29.14 3.33
C THR A 780 -23.39 -28.06 2.33
N LYS A 781 -24.57 -27.47 2.54
CA LYS A 781 -25.08 -26.38 1.69
C LYS A 781 -24.21 -25.14 1.79
N ALA A 782 -23.77 -24.76 3.00
CA ALA A 782 -22.86 -23.67 3.23
C ALA A 782 -21.52 -23.91 2.53
N ALA A 783 -20.92 -25.09 2.71
CA ALA A 783 -19.66 -25.47 2.05
C ALA A 783 -19.76 -25.40 0.51
N ARG A 784 -20.90 -25.83 -0.04
CA ARG A 784 -21.20 -25.78 -1.48
C ARG A 784 -21.20 -24.35 -2.03
N LEU A 785 -21.78 -23.38 -1.29
CA LEU A 785 -22.07 -22.05 -1.78
C LEU A 785 -21.12 -20.96 -1.27
N ALA A 786 -20.30 -21.23 -0.26
CA ALA A 786 -19.49 -20.24 0.47
C ALA A 786 -18.53 -19.40 -0.41
N ARG A 787 -18.21 -19.88 -1.60
CA ARG A 787 -17.30 -19.19 -2.53
C ARG A 787 -18.00 -18.71 -3.80
N ALA A 788 -19.30 -18.96 -3.94
CA ALA A 788 -20.04 -18.63 -5.16
C ALA A 788 -20.08 -17.12 -5.45
N ASP A 789 -20.06 -16.30 -4.40
CA ASP A 789 -20.04 -14.84 -4.48
C ASP A 789 -18.75 -14.27 -5.09
N LEU A 790 -17.65 -15.04 -5.16
CA LEU A 790 -16.43 -14.64 -5.87
C LEU A 790 -16.67 -14.42 -7.38
N ALA A 791 -17.72 -15.01 -7.92
CA ALA A 791 -18.13 -14.84 -9.31
C ALA A 791 -19.16 -13.73 -9.50
N SER A 792 -19.54 -13.01 -8.43
CA SER A 792 -20.44 -11.86 -8.52
C SER A 792 -19.69 -10.59 -8.90
N SER A 793 -20.35 -9.67 -9.59
CA SER A 793 -19.79 -8.39 -10.01
C SER A 793 -19.40 -7.54 -8.79
N MET A 794 -20.20 -7.56 -7.74
CA MET A 794 -19.94 -6.82 -6.50
C MET A 794 -18.65 -7.27 -5.82
N VAL A 795 -18.41 -8.58 -5.71
CA VAL A 795 -17.20 -9.10 -5.04
C VAL A 795 -15.97 -8.97 -5.93
N MET A 796 -16.11 -9.03 -7.25
CA MET A 796 -15.02 -8.73 -8.18
C MET A 796 -14.54 -7.28 -8.02
N GLU A 797 -15.45 -6.35 -7.80
CA GLU A 797 -15.13 -4.93 -7.57
C GLU A 797 -14.68 -4.67 -6.13
N LEU A 798 -15.40 -5.15 -5.15
CA LEU A 798 -15.17 -4.96 -3.72
C LEU A 798 -14.77 -6.29 -3.07
N THR A 799 -13.57 -6.78 -3.36
CA THR A 799 -13.08 -8.10 -2.93
C THR A 799 -13.13 -8.33 -1.42
N SER A 800 -13.07 -7.25 -0.62
CA SER A 800 -13.19 -7.32 0.84
C SER A 800 -14.58 -7.74 1.33
N LEU A 801 -15.60 -7.72 0.46
CA LEU A 801 -16.97 -8.15 0.76
C LEU A 801 -17.22 -9.63 0.46
N ALA A 802 -16.19 -10.39 0.06
CA ALA A 802 -16.31 -11.83 -0.11
C ALA A 802 -16.83 -12.50 1.17
N GLY A 803 -17.80 -13.39 1.04
CA GLY A 803 -18.53 -14.01 2.13
C GLY A 803 -19.69 -13.16 2.66
N VAL A 804 -19.50 -11.85 2.85
CA VAL A 804 -20.57 -10.92 3.27
C VAL A 804 -21.68 -10.90 2.20
N MET A 805 -21.29 -10.72 0.93
CA MET A 805 -22.24 -10.77 -0.18
C MET A 805 -22.83 -12.16 -0.37
N GLY A 806 -22.05 -13.22 -0.09
CA GLY A 806 -22.52 -14.59 -0.06
C GLY A 806 -23.71 -14.80 0.89
N GLU A 807 -23.60 -14.32 2.14
CA GLU A 807 -24.70 -14.33 3.12
C GLU A 807 -25.91 -13.54 2.60
N HIS A 808 -25.65 -12.34 2.09
CA HIS A 808 -26.71 -11.45 1.62
C HIS A 808 -27.49 -12.04 0.43
N TYR A 809 -26.77 -12.56 -0.57
CA TYR A 809 -27.41 -13.21 -1.72
C TYR A 809 -28.13 -14.51 -1.35
N ALA A 810 -27.57 -15.29 -0.42
CA ALA A 810 -28.22 -16.48 0.12
C ALA A 810 -29.62 -16.17 0.70
N LYS A 811 -29.71 -15.10 1.49
CA LYS A 811 -30.99 -14.65 2.06
C LYS A 811 -31.94 -14.08 1.00
N LYS A 812 -31.44 -13.18 0.15
CA LYS A 812 -32.26 -12.38 -0.74
C LYS A 812 -32.62 -13.10 -2.04
N CYS A 813 -31.66 -13.77 -2.69
CA CYS A 813 -31.82 -14.36 -4.01
C CYS A 813 -32.16 -15.86 -3.91
N ASP A 814 -31.41 -16.63 -3.08
CA ASP A 814 -31.65 -18.06 -2.89
C ASP A 814 -32.74 -18.36 -1.84
N LYS A 815 -33.15 -17.37 -1.04
CA LYS A 815 -34.15 -17.47 0.02
C LYS A 815 -33.88 -18.60 1.03
N LEU A 816 -32.59 -18.74 1.37
CA LEU A 816 -32.16 -19.68 2.40
C LEU A 816 -32.50 -19.15 3.79
N ASP A 817 -32.59 -20.05 4.76
CA ASP A 817 -32.77 -19.69 6.15
C ASP A 817 -31.57 -18.90 6.72
N ASP A 818 -31.78 -18.17 7.81
CA ASP A 818 -30.77 -17.31 8.41
C ASP A 818 -29.53 -18.08 8.88
N THR A 819 -29.70 -19.30 9.39
CA THR A 819 -28.60 -20.13 9.90
C THR A 819 -27.72 -20.61 8.77
N THR A 820 -28.29 -21.10 7.67
CA THR A 820 -27.56 -21.53 6.48
C THR A 820 -26.88 -20.33 5.81
N SER A 821 -27.55 -19.20 5.70
CA SER A 821 -27.00 -17.98 5.11
C SER A 821 -25.82 -17.45 5.92
N LYS A 822 -25.96 -17.42 7.25
CA LYS A 822 -24.86 -17.05 8.15
C LYS A 822 -23.68 -18.03 8.05
N ALA A 823 -23.93 -19.33 7.95
CA ALA A 823 -22.89 -20.33 7.78
C ALA A 823 -22.09 -20.14 6.46
N ILE A 824 -22.72 -19.64 5.38
CA ILE A 824 -22.04 -19.27 4.13
C ILE A 824 -21.02 -18.15 4.38
N PHE A 825 -21.38 -17.14 5.15
CA PHE A 825 -20.43 -16.10 5.57
C PHE A 825 -19.34 -16.68 6.47
N GLU A 826 -19.74 -17.41 7.50
CA GLU A 826 -18.83 -17.96 8.52
C GLU A 826 -17.78 -18.92 7.93
N ALA A 827 -18.08 -19.63 6.82
CA ALA A 827 -17.13 -20.48 6.12
C ALA A 827 -15.87 -19.70 5.62
N ASN A 828 -15.95 -18.37 5.54
CA ASN A 828 -14.84 -17.49 5.17
C ASN A 828 -14.01 -17.00 6.38
N LEU A 829 -14.52 -17.18 7.59
CA LEU A 829 -13.92 -16.64 8.83
C LEU A 829 -12.78 -17.52 9.38
N PRO A 830 -11.84 -16.94 10.14
CA PRO A 830 -11.49 -15.53 10.13
C PRO A 830 -10.75 -15.17 8.84
N ARG A 831 -10.96 -13.95 8.33
CA ARG A 831 -10.35 -13.45 7.07
C ARG A 831 -9.01 -12.77 7.30
N PHE A 832 -8.81 -12.20 8.51
CA PHE A 832 -7.60 -11.50 8.95
C PHE A 832 -7.40 -11.65 10.47
N SER A 833 -6.29 -11.15 10.99
CA SER A 833 -6.04 -11.17 12.44
C SER A 833 -7.01 -10.25 13.17
N GLY A 834 -7.66 -10.77 14.24
CA GLY A 834 -8.68 -10.03 14.99
C GLY A 834 -10.09 -10.08 14.39
N ASP A 835 -10.31 -10.78 13.26
CA ASP A 835 -11.66 -10.97 12.69
C ASP A 835 -12.51 -11.88 13.58
N SER A 836 -13.83 -11.79 13.38
CA SER A 836 -14.79 -12.69 14.04
C SER A 836 -14.54 -14.15 13.65
N ILE A 837 -15.04 -15.07 14.44
CA ILE A 837 -14.86 -16.51 14.29
C ILE A 837 -16.25 -17.13 14.06
N ALA A 838 -16.30 -18.21 13.28
CA ALA A 838 -17.51 -18.99 13.09
C ALA A 838 -18.09 -19.43 14.43
N SER A 839 -19.38 -19.20 14.65
CA SER A 839 -20.09 -19.43 15.91
C SER A 839 -21.26 -20.39 15.78
N THR A 840 -21.80 -20.56 14.56
CA THR A 840 -22.88 -21.54 14.32
C THR A 840 -22.29 -22.90 14.00
N ALA A 841 -22.90 -23.97 14.48
CA ALA A 841 -22.41 -25.33 14.22
C ALA A 841 -22.22 -25.63 12.70
N PRO A 842 -23.16 -25.26 11.79
CA PRO A 842 -22.90 -25.40 10.36
C PRO A 842 -21.74 -24.57 9.84
N GLY A 843 -21.57 -23.33 10.35
CA GLY A 843 -20.48 -22.44 9.96
C GLY A 843 -19.11 -22.94 10.42
N ILE A 844 -19.01 -23.45 11.66
CA ILE A 844 -17.81 -24.06 12.20
C ILE A 844 -17.37 -25.25 11.32
N VAL A 845 -18.30 -26.16 10.98
CA VAL A 845 -18.04 -27.31 10.12
C VAL A 845 -17.53 -26.87 8.75
N ALA A 846 -18.23 -25.92 8.10
CA ALA A 846 -17.85 -25.42 6.77
C ALA A 846 -16.48 -24.73 6.80
N THR A 847 -16.20 -23.91 7.84
CA THR A 847 -14.90 -23.24 8.05
C THR A 847 -13.75 -24.24 8.17
N ILE A 848 -13.92 -25.26 9.02
CA ILE A 848 -12.90 -26.27 9.27
C ILE A 848 -12.66 -27.09 7.99
N ALA A 849 -13.71 -27.49 7.27
CA ALA A 849 -13.61 -28.22 6.02
C ALA A 849 -12.85 -27.41 4.95
N ASP A 850 -13.18 -26.13 4.74
CA ASP A 850 -12.49 -25.26 3.77
C ASP A 850 -11.01 -25.06 4.10
N LYS A 851 -10.69 -24.85 5.39
CA LYS A 851 -9.30 -24.64 5.82
C LYS A 851 -8.48 -25.92 5.77
N ALA A 852 -9.07 -27.06 6.13
CA ALA A 852 -8.40 -28.36 6.02
C ALA A 852 -8.08 -28.73 4.56
N ASP A 853 -9.04 -28.58 3.63
CA ASP A 853 -8.82 -28.78 2.18
C ASP A 853 -7.69 -27.88 1.67
N THR A 854 -7.71 -26.59 2.04
CA THR A 854 -6.70 -25.61 1.61
C THR A 854 -5.30 -25.99 2.10
N LEU A 855 -5.17 -26.31 3.39
CA LEU A 855 -3.86 -26.62 3.98
C LEU A 855 -3.29 -27.90 3.39
N VAL A 856 -4.05 -28.99 3.37
CA VAL A 856 -3.58 -30.27 2.88
C VAL A 856 -3.21 -30.21 1.41
N GLY A 857 -4.08 -29.64 0.56
CA GLY A 857 -3.83 -29.52 -0.87
C GLY A 857 -2.61 -28.68 -1.19
N LEU A 858 -2.49 -27.49 -0.58
CA LEU A 858 -1.35 -26.61 -0.86
C LEU A 858 -0.04 -27.12 -0.26
N PHE A 859 -0.07 -27.78 0.91
CA PHE A 859 1.15 -28.43 1.42
C PHE A 859 1.65 -29.57 0.53
N ALA A 860 0.74 -30.30 -0.12
CA ALA A 860 1.11 -31.35 -1.07
C ALA A 860 1.83 -30.78 -2.31
N VAL A 861 1.41 -29.60 -2.80
CA VAL A 861 1.95 -29.02 -4.05
C VAL A 861 3.12 -28.07 -3.79
N VAL A 862 3.00 -27.14 -2.83
CA VAL A 862 3.98 -26.06 -2.64
C VAL A 862 4.80 -26.20 -1.36
N GLY A 863 4.39 -27.07 -0.43
CA GLY A 863 5.03 -27.24 0.87
C GLY A 863 4.85 -26.05 1.82
N ALA A 864 5.67 -25.99 2.86
CA ALA A 864 5.63 -24.90 3.84
C ALA A 864 6.09 -23.56 3.23
N PRO A 865 5.41 -22.44 3.56
CA PRO A 865 5.78 -21.14 3.03
C PRO A 865 7.14 -20.67 3.58
N LYS A 866 7.93 -19.98 2.74
CA LYS A 866 9.22 -19.39 3.12
C LYS A 866 9.01 -18.24 4.11
N ALA A 867 10.03 -17.93 4.94
CA ALA A 867 9.92 -16.87 5.96
C ALA A 867 9.44 -15.51 5.38
N THR A 868 9.91 -15.17 4.18
CA THR A 868 9.68 -13.90 3.50
C THR A 868 8.51 -13.91 2.51
N ALA A 869 7.89 -15.08 2.22
CA ALA A 869 6.85 -15.18 1.20
C ALA A 869 5.81 -16.24 1.56
N ASP A 870 4.55 -15.83 1.57
CA ASP A 870 3.38 -16.70 1.76
C ASP A 870 2.27 -16.31 0.76
N PRO A 871 2.45 -16.61 -0.54
CA PRO A 871 1.55 -16.14 -1.58
C PRO A 871 0.14 -16.73 -1.49
N PHE A 872 -0.03 -17.85 -0.79
CA PHE A 872 -1.33 -18.51 -0.60
C PHE A 872 -1.96 -18.23 0.79
N GLY A 873 -1.29 -17.47 1.66
CA GLY A 873 -1.79 -17.15 2.98
C GLY A 873 -1.91 -18.35 3.92
N LEU A 874 -1.05 -19.38 3.77
CA LEU A 874 -1.07 -20.61 4.57
C LEU A 874 -0.94 -20.35 6.08
N ARG A 875 -0.12 -19.33 6.48
CA ARG A 875 0.00 -18.94 7.89
C ARG A 875 -1.33 -18.48 8.46
N ARG A 876 -2.03 -17.63 7.72
CA ARG A 876 -3.34 -17.10 8.11
C ARG A 876 -4.39 -18.22 8.14
N THR A 877 -4.39 -19.11 7.16
CA THR A 877 -5.32 -20.24 7.09
C THR A 877 -5.14 -21.18 8.28
N ALA A 878 -3.89 -21.56 8.62
CA ALA A 878 -3.58 -22.41 9.76
C ALA A 878 -3.89 -21.72 11.10
N TYR A 879 -3.58 -20.43 11.22
CA TYR A 879 -3.92 -19.63 12.41
C TYR A 879 -5.44 -19.56 12.60
N GLY A 880 -6.20 -19.30 11.55
CA GLY A 880 -7.66 -19.27 11.60
C GLY A 880 -8.27 -20.65 11.94
N LEU A 881 -7.67 -21.75 11.48
CA LEU A 881 -8.11 -23.10 11.86
C LEU A 881 -7.96 -23.33 13.38
N VAL A 882 -6.77 -23.04 13.93
CA VAL A 882 -6.54 -23.24 15.38
C VAL A 882 -7.38 -22.30 16.22
N GLN A 883 -7.60 -21.04 15.79
CA GLN A 883 -8.53 -20.13 16.46
C GLN A 883 -9.96 -20.69 16.50
N THR A 884 -10.45 -21.21 15.37
CA THR A 884 -11.80 -21.77 15.29
C THR A 884 -11.95 -22.97 16.22
N LEU A 885 -10.96 -23.86 16.29
CA LEU A 885 -10.98 -25.03 17.16
C LEU A 885 -10.93 -24.65 18.64
N VAL A 886 -10.05 -23.71 19.03
CA VAL A 886 -9.88 -23.27 20.43
C VAL A 886 -11.10 -22.53 20.94
N ASN A 887 -11.60 -21.55 20.16
CA ASN A 887 -12.68 -20.67 20.63
C ASN A 887 -14.05 -21.37 20.70
N ASN A 888 -14.22 -22.44 19.93
CA ASN A 888 -15.43 -23.27 19.98
C ASN A 888 -15.26 -24.52 20.88
N ASP A 889 -14.17 -24.58 21.63
CA ASP A 889 -13.88 -25.65 22.64
C ASP A 889 -14.01 -27.07 22.06
N LEU A 890 -13.53 -27.31 20.85
CA LEU A 890 -13.64 -28.58 20.16
C LEU A 890 -12.60 -29.59 20.68
N GLN A 891 -12.79 -30.09 21.89
CA GLN A 891 -11.84 -30.95 22.61
C GLN A 891 -11.93 -32.41 22.22
N ASN A 892 -12.96 -32.85 21.48
CA ASN A 892 -13.13 -34.24 21.07
C ASN A 892 -12.01 -34.72 20.11
N GLU A 893 -11.95 -36.02 19.81
CA GLU A 893 -10.95 -36.58 18.90
C GLU A 893 -11.00 -35.98 17.50
N GLY A 894 -12.19 -35.57 17.05
CA GLY A 894 -12.38 -34.87 15.76
C GLY A 894 -11.79 -33.47 15.72
N GLY A 895 -11.46 -32.86 16.86
CA GLY A 895 -10.72 -31.60 16.94
C GLY A 895 -9.20 -31.73 16.78
N ASP A 896 -8.67 -32.96 16.63
CA ASP A 896 -7.26 -33.20 16.31
C ASP A 896 -7.01 -32.84 14.84
N VAL A 897 -6.06 -31.95 14.59
CA VAL A 897 -5.76 -31.47 13.24
C VAL A 897 -5.27 -32.61 12.31
N ARG A 898 -4.63 -33.64 12.84
CA ARG A 898 -4.20 -34.81 12.06
C ARG A 898 -5.40 -35.61 11.55
N ALA A 899 -6.44 -35.76 12.40
CA ALA A 899 -7.68 -36.42 12.00
C ALA A 899 -8.39 -35.62 10.91
N LEU A 900 -8.53 -34.31 11.09
CA LEU A 900 -9.15 -33.41 10.10
C LEU A 900 -8.39 -33.42 8.76
N PHE A 901 -7.05 -33.37 8.80
CA PHE A 901 -6.20 -33.45 7.61
C PHE A 901 -6.29 -34.82 6.95
N GLY A 902 -6.45 -35.91 7.71
CA GLY A 902 -6.71 -37.25 7.19
C GLY A 902 -7.99 -37.33 6.36
N LEU A 903 -9.07 -36.68 6.84
CA LEU A 903 -10.31 -36.57 6.07
C LEU A 903 -10.12 -35.75 4.78
N ALA A 904 -9.39 -34.64 4.86
CA ALA A 904 -9.14 -33.81 3.71
C ALA A 904 -8.19 -34.46 2.69
N LYS A 905 -7.22 -35.28 3.13
CA LYS A 905 -6.32 -36.05 2.27
C LYS A 905 -7.08 -36.91 1.27
N SER A 906 -8.15 -37.58 1.71
CA SER A 906 -8.93 -38.48 0.85
C SER A 906 -9.63 -37.81 -0.31
N GLU A 907 -9.85 -36.49 -0.24
CA GLU A 907 -10.58 -35.72 -1.25
C GLU A 907 -9.66 -34.94 -2.20
N GLN A 908 -8.34 -34.96 -1.96
CA GLN A 908 -7.41 -34.23 -2.85
C GLN A 908 -7.29 -34.92 -4.22
N PRO A 909 -7.20 -34.14 -5.33
CA PRO A 909 -7.08 -34.70 -6.67
C PRO A 909 -5.68 -35.26 -6.98
N ILE A 910 -4.74 -35.11 -6.05
CA ILE A 910 -3.33 -35.52 -6.14
C ILE A 910 -2.99 -36.43 -4.97
N ASP A 911 -1.91 -37.20 -5.13
CA ASP A 911 -1.39 -38.00 -4.02
C ASP A 911 -0.67 -37.12 -2.99
N VAL A 912 -1.11 -37.22 -1.73
CA VAL A 912 -0.55 -36.44 -0.62
C VAL A 912 0.37 -37.33 0.22
N SER A 913 1.68 -37.05 0.20
CA SER A 913 2.66 -37.83 0.94
C SER A 913 2.47 -37.69 2.46
N ASP A 914 2.81 -38.74 3.21
CA ASP A 914 2.75 -38.73 4.68
C ASP A 914 3.65 -37.62 5.26
N LYS A 915 4.78 -37.33 4.61
CA LYS A 915 5.64 -36.22 5.00
C LYS A 915 4.94 -34.88 4.85
N ALA A 916 4.20 -34.64 3.77
CA ALA A 916 3.44 -33.39 3.60
C ALA A 916 2.37 -33.25 4.69
N MET A 917 1.76 -34.36 5.09
CA MET A 917 0.77 -34.40 6.19
C MET A 917 1.41 -34.03 7.54
N GLU A 918 2.57 -34.61 7.83
CA GLU A 918 3.31 -34.32 9.05
C GLU A 918 3.78 -32.86 9.08
N ASP A 919 4.39 -32.37 7.98
CA ASP A 919 4.82 -30.97 7.86
C ASP A 919 3.64 -29.98 8.03
N CYS A 920 2.46 -30.32 7.49
CA CYS A 920 1.25 -29.52 7.62
C CYS A 920 0.75 -29.47 9.08
N ALA A 921 0.73 -30.62 9.77
CA ALA A 921 0.30 -30.72 11.16
C ALA A 921 1.27 -29.95 12.10
N GLU A 922 2.58 -30.13 11.91
CA GLU A 922 3.59 -29.40 12.68
C GLU A 922 3.57 -27.89 12.38
N PHE A 923 3.33 -27.50 11.15
CA PHE A 923 3.14 -26.08 10.80
C PHE A 923 1.93 -25.47 11.51
N THR A 924 0.83 -26.20 11.58
CA THR A 924 -0.39 -25.76 12.25
C THR A 924 -0.20 -25.69 13.77
N LYS A 925 0.52 -26.66 14.35
CA LYS A 925 0.87 -26.64 15.79
C LYS A 925 1.71 -25.41 16.15
N ARG A 926 2.64 -24.97 15.29
CA ARG A 926 3.37 -23.70 15.51
C ARG A 926 2.46 -22.47 15.49
N ARG A 927 1.35 -22.49 14.75
CA ARG A 927 0.36 -21.40 14.80
C ARG A 927 -0.43 -21.42 16.11
N LEU A 928 -0.65 -22.63 16.67
CA LEU A 928 -1.22 -22.74 17.99
C LEU A 928 -0.28 -22.19 19.07
N GLU A 929 1.03 -22.47 18.99
CA GLU A 929 2.02 -21.86 19.91
C GLU A 929 1.90 -20.34 19.89
N GLN A 930 1.88 -19.77 18.68
CA GLN A 930 1.73 -18.32 18.54
C GLN A 930 0.43 -17.81 19.15
N LEU A 931 -0.71 -18.44 18.86
CA LEU A 931 -2.03 -18.06 19.38
C LEU A 931 -2.04 -18.03 20.91
N LEU A 932 -1.49 -19.07 21.56
CA LEU A 932 -1.49 -19.18 23.01
C LEU A 932 -0.54 -18.17 23.67
N VAL A 933 0.62 -17.91 23.07
CA VAL A 933 1.57 -16.88 23.55
C VAL A 933 0.97 -15.49 23.38
N ASP A 934 0.35 -15.19 22.24
CA ASP A 934 -0.32 -13.91 21.98
C ASP A 934 -1.50 -13.68 22.96
N ALA A 935 -2.14 -14.76 23.42
CA ALA A 935 -3.17 -14.73 24.47
C ALA A 935 -2.62 -14.51 25.89
N GLY A 936 -1.30 -14.35 26.06
CA GLY A 936 -0.64 -14.05 27.32
C GLY A 936 -0.25 -15.30 28.14
N HIS A 937 -0.30 -16.50 27.54
CA HIS A 937 0.17 -17.71 28.21
C HIS A 937 1.70 -17.78 28.23
N ASP A 938 2.24 -18.34 29.34
CA ASP A 938 3.69 -18.53 29.50
C ASP A 938 4.25 -19.47 28.43
N VAL A 939 5.34 -19.05 27.79
CA VAL A 939 5.94 -19.76 26.65
C VAL A 939 6.42 -21.17 27.01
N GLU A 940 6.99 -21.37 28.24
CA GLU A 940 7.48 -22.68 28.65
C GLU A 940 6.33 -23.65 28.90
N SER A 941 5.25 -23.18 29.52
CA SER A 941 4.01 -23.96 29.73
C SER A 941 3.38 -24.36 28.40
N VAL A 942 3.28 -23.43 27.47
CA VAL A 942 2.76 -23.68 26.12
C VAL A 942 3.60 -24.76 25.43
N ARG A 943 4.92 -24.61 25.39
CA ARG A 943 5.82 -25.60 24.76
C ARG A 943 5.79 -26.95 25.44
N ALA A 944 5.64 -27.01 26.75
CA ALA A 944 5.53 -28.25 27.48
C ALA A 944 4.34 -29.11 26.99
N ILE A 945 3.18 -28.48 26.82
CA ILE A 945 1.97 -29.15 26.34
C ILE A 945 2.09 -29.48 24.84
N LEU A 946 2.58 -28.55 24.02
CA LEU A 946 2.68 -28.75 22.57
C LEU A 946 3.71 -29.83 22.18
N ASN A 947 4.64 -30.17 23.05
CA ASN A 947 5.58 -31.30 22.85
C ASN A 947 4.95 -32.67 23.14
N THR A 948 3.70 -32.71 23.54
CA THR A 948 2.92 -33.95 23.72
C THR A 948 1.98 -34.16 22.53
N ASP A 949 1.37 -35.34 22.40
CA ASP A 949 0.35 -35.62 21.38
C ASP A 949 -0.90 -34.71 21.49
N ILE A 950 -1.17 -34.18 22.68
CA ILE A 950 -2.24 -33.20 22.94
C ILE A 950 -2.04 -31.94 22.08
N GLY A 951 -0.80 -31.59 21.77
CA GLY A 951 -0.46 -30.42 20.95
C GLY A 951 -1.08 -30.42 19.53
N PHE A 952 -1.58 -31.54 19.06
CA PHE A 952 -2.30 -31.62 17.78
C PHE A 952 -3.82 -31.44 17.91
N ASN A 953 -4.35 -31.38 19.13
CA ASN A 953 -5.73 -30.96 19.38
C ASN A 953 -5.71 -29.56 20.01
N PRO A 954 -5.95 -28.48 19.24
CA PRO A 954 -5.80 -27.11 19.71
C PRO A 954 -6.64 -26.74 20.93
N ALA A 955 -7.88 -27.18 21.00
CA ALA A 955 -8.76 -26.90 22.13
C ALA A 955 -8.29 -27.60 23.40
N ARG A 956 -7.93 -28.89 23.29
CA ARG A 956 -7.34 -29.63 24.42
C ARG A 956 -6.03 -29.04 24.89
N ALA A 957 -5.15 -28.67 23.96
CA ALA A 957 -3.89 -28.04 24.29
C ALA A 957 -4.09 -26.72 25.05
N SER A 958 -5.02 -25.88 24.57
CA SER A 958 -5.38 -24.63 25.25
C SER A 958 -5.90 -24.87 26.69
N ALA A 959 -6.80 -25.81 26.85
CA ALA A 959 -7.31 -26.18 28.19
C ALA A 959 -6.17 -26.69 29.08
N SER A 960 -5.34 -27.61 28.56
CA SER A 960 -4.21 -28.19 29.34
C SER A 960 -3.16 -27.14 29.72
N VAL A 961 -2.92 -26.12 28.91
CA VAL A 961 -2.03 -25.00 29.27
C VAL A 961 -2.60 -24.21 30.43
N LYS A 962 -3.90 -23.93 30.42
CA LYS A 962 -4.57 -23.25 31.55
C LYS A 962 -4.52 -24.06 32.82
N ASP A 963 -4.79 -25.37 32.73
CA ASP A 963 -4.73 -26.29 33.87
C ASP A 963 -3.32 -26.40 34.44
N LEU A 964 -2.31 -26.53 33.55
CA LEU A 964 -0.90 -26.56 33.97
C LEU A 964 -0.49 -25.27 34.68
N GLN A 965 -0.85 -24.11 34.15
CA GLN A 965 -0.57 -22.82 34.79
C GLN A 965 -1.33 -22.65 36.13
N ALA A 966 -2.55 -23.16 36.25
CA ALA A 966 -3.29 -23.18 37.50
C ALA A 966 -2.61 -24.07 38.54
N ALA A 967 -2.17 -25.27 38.15
CA ALA A 967 -1.42 -26.19 39.00
C ALA A 967 -0.05 -25.62 39.44
N MET A 968 0.65 -24.88 38.54
CA MET A 968 1.93 -24.24 38.89
C MET A 968 1.80 -23.15 40.00
N LYS A 969 0.62 -22.59 40.24
CA LYS A 969 0.38 -21.64 41.33
C LYS A 969 0.48 -22.30 42.73
N ASP A 970 0.21 -23.60 42.81
CA ASP A 970 0.52 -24.39 44.01
C ASP A 970 1.96 -24.94 43.95
N VAL A 971 2.91 -24.09 44.36
CA VAL A 971 4.34 -24.37 44.26
C VAL A 971 4.76 -25.64 44.98
N ASN A 972 4.10 -25.98 46.12
CA ASN A 972 4.47 -27.14 46.91
C ASN A 972 4.07 -28.46 46.22
N THR A 973 2.80 -28.57 45.78
CA THR A 973 2.31 -29.75 45.06
C THR A 973 2.98 -29.91 43.73
N PHE A 974 3.17 -28.82 42.99
CA PHE A 974 3.83 -28.85 41.67
C PHE A 974 5.29 -29.26 41.77
N SER A 975 6.05 -28.78 42.79
CA SER A 975 7.45 -29.17 42.98
C SER A 975 7.60 -30.63 43.35
N LYS A 976 6.69 -31.19 44.15
CA LYS A 976 6.67 -32.62 44.47
C LYS A 976 6.41 -33.45 43.22
N ALA A 977 5.35 -33.16 42.48
CA ALA A 977 5.03 -33.83 41.20
C ALA A 977 6.18 -33.76 40.20
N LYS A 978 6.79 -32.59 40.02
CA LYS A 978 7.94 -32.39 39.13
C LYS A 978 9.14 -33.25 39.54
N ASN A 979 9.41 -33.37 40.82
CA ASN A 979 10.51 -34.20 41.36
C ASN A 979 10.25 -35.70 41.09
N VAL A 980 9.04 -36.18 41.32
CA VAL A 980 8.63 -37.55 41.03
C VAL A 980 8.75 -37.86 39.55
N LEU A 981 8.20 -37.04 38.68
CA LEU A 981 8.22 -37.21 37.22
C LEU A 981 9.63 -37.06 36.63
N SER A 982 10.52 -36.26 37.24
CA SER A 982 11.88 -36.06 36.74
C SER A 982 12.80 -37.27 36.92
N ARG A 983 12.54 -38.12 37.90
CA ARG A 983 13.33 -39.31 38.16
C ARG A 983 13.24 -40.36 37.05
N PRO A 984 12.03 -40.83 36.65
CA PRO A 984 11.88 -41.76 35.51
C PRO A 984 12.44 -41.19 34.22
N THR A 985 12.16 -39.91 33.93
CA THR A 985 12.63 -39.22 32.73
C THR A 985 14.16 -39.18 32.62
N LYS A 986 14.86 -38.96 33.75
CA LYS A 986 16.33 -39.03 33.79
C LYS A 986 16.89 -40.43 33.56
N LEU A 987 16.17 -41.47 34.05
CA LEU A 987 16.58 -42.87 33.86
C LEU A 987 16.43 -43.38 32.43
N ILE A 988 15.41 -42.93 31.73
CA ILE A 988 15.15 -43.34 30.34
C ILE A 988 15.79 -42.40 29.30
N ARG A 989 16.27 -41.26 29.73
CA ARG A 989 16.91 -40.27 28.81
C ARG A 989 18.15 -40.85 28.17
N GLY A 990 18.09 -41.03 26.85
CA GLY A 990 19.19 -41.58 26.03
C GLY A 990 19.12 -43.08 25.81
N LYS A 991 18.14 -43.82 26.35
CA LYS A 991 17.88 -45.22 26.02
C LYS A 991 16.97 -45.34 24.81
N LYS A 992 17.52 -45.66 23.62
CA LYS A 992 16.76 -45.72 22.36
C LYS A 992 15.77 -46.89 22.28
N ASP A 993 15.94 -47.92 23.13
CA ASP A 993 15.21 -49.19 23.06
C ASP A 993 14.29 -49.41 24.28
N PHE A 994 13.84 -48.34 24.94
CA PHE A 994 12.93 -48.46 26.09
C PHE A 994 11.47 -48.51 25.59
N THR A 995 10.85 -49.69 25.74
CA THR A 995 9.40 -49.86 25.50
C THR A 995 8.73 -50.00 26.87
N PRO A 996 7.78 -49.10 27.21
CA PRO A 996 7.01 -49.19 28.45
C PRO A 996 6.21 -50.49 28.50
N SER A 997 6.23 -51.22 29.60
CA SER A 997 5.51 -52.50 29.75
C SER A 997 3.99 -52.33 29.77
N GLY A 998 3.48 -51.13 29.87
CA GLY A 998 2.06 -50.80 29.95
C GLY A 998 1.36 -51.28 31.27
N LYS A 999 2.12 -51.84 32.19
CA LYS A 999 1.63 -52.26 33.52
C LYS A 999 2.39 -51.49 34.57
N ILE A 1000 1.64 -50.86 35.46
CA ILE A 1000 2.16 -50.21 36.67
C ILE A 1000 2.19 -51.30 37.77
N ASP A 1001 3.33 -51.51 38.39
CA ASP A 1001 3.46 -52.33 39.56
C ASP A 1001 3.31 -51.43 40.79
N GLU A 1002 2.10 -51.38 41.33
CA GLU A 1002 1.74 -50.55 42.45
C GLU A 1002 2.55 -50.81 43.73
N SER A 1003 3.16 -52.01 43.86
CA SER A 1003 4.03 -52.36 44.98
C SER A 1003 5.37 -51.62 44.99
N LEU A 1004 5.73 -50.99 43.85
CA LEU A 1004 6.96 -50.19 43.69
C LEU A 1004 6.76 -48.71 43.95
N LEU A 1005 5.52 -48.26 44.16
CA LEU A 1005 5.20 -46.88 44.50
C LEU A 1005 5.39 -46.70 46.02
N VAL A 1006 6.42 -45.95 46.40
CA VAL A 1006 6.86 -45.88 47.82
C VAL A 1006 6.57 -44.52 48.46
N GLU A 1007 6.35 -43.49 47.70
CA GLU A 1007 6.05 -42.15 48.24
C GLU A 1007 4.60 -41.75 47.95
N ASP A 1008 3.96 -41.10 48.91
CA ASP A 1008 2.57 -40.59 48.82
C ASP A 1008 2.27 -39.79 47.53
N ALA A 1009 3.30 -39.28 46.84
CA ALA A 1009 3.17 -38.56 45.60
C ALA A 1009 3.29 -39.48 44.35
N GLU A 1010 3.60 -40.77 44.54
CA GLU A 1010 3.71 -41.80 43.48
C GLU A 1010 2.43 -42.67 43.47
N ILE A 1011 1.70 -42.73 44.57
CA ILE A 1011 0.40 -43.37 44.78
C ILE A 1011 -0.70 -42.40 44.34
#